data_76ad38b757813eb66602ce765d0750c9
#
_entry.id   76ad38b757813eb66602ce765d0750c9
#
_cell.length_a   1.000
_cell.length_b   1.000
_cell.length_c   1.000
_cell.angle_alpha   90.00
_cell.angle_beta   90.00
_cell.angle_gamma   90.00
#
_symmetry.space_group_name_H-M   'P 1'
#
loop_
_entity.id
_entity.type
_entity.pdbx_description
1 polymer ?
#
loop_
_entity_poly.entity_id
_entity_poly.type
_entity_poly.pdbx_seq_one_letter_code
_entity_poly.pdbx_strand_id
1 'polypeptide(L)'
;MAKILFNLGRWSYLHKKRVIAAWLLLLVGIAAAALGFQKGFNDVFEIKDVPSTHATEMLQEKFPGTKNPAESTDVNVVFEAPDGKKLEDPELMAAMDETVASLKNNVPDFKEGMQFGNPVTLNKKLGTMLVEQMTKQGLPEATAKSDAENLRMYSADGRYGTMSFSYDVPLPADVTKEDRQAVYDAIQISRDAGMTVEVGGPGFGDPIEVEPISEIAGVVVALVILAFTFGSLLAAGLPLITAIVGVGIGALVTVGATAFLPLNSITPTLGLMIGLAVGIDYALFIMSRYRDELRQGRSRPDAIGLAAGTAGSAVVFAGLTVTVALLGLRLANIPFLSYMGYFAAVSVVVAVAVALTFLPALLGACGSRVFRKDATFGAQYASALAGEDAAHGYFTGGPAGLGNRSGRAVRADAEGDGAGATAAATARAVRGEHQRVDDNKRKHGLASRWIRMVYNFPGISIAVVMLALAALTLPALNLQLSLPNDKTSNVDSTQRKAAEMTEAGFGPGRNAPFLVVVNGENAKPDSPALATYITGQADIQANKPAEGEAGQGAASQSTPEQGEAGQSEAGQSAGDLRKAAAQASFMYTMENLGSNIHVKHAQLIGQSEDGLTAQLLITPEGGPTDEGTAALIHALRSQQSVIENETGVDMGITGLIPIQQDVTTQLSNAMPVYLALVVGLALVLLLMIFRSITVPIMAALGFLLSVGGAFGLTVLVWQEGWGGLWDSPGPLISFMPIFLIGVTFGLAMDYQVFIVSRMRERFKHESFEAAKNSQYTPVEDSVIFGFGMGAKVVTVAALIMIGVFASFIFQPLPFVQIFGFALGAAVLFDAFLVRMTFIPAMMMLLGKATWYMPKWLDRVLPTFDIEGSQLERDFRSGAIQRFDNEGRALERVR
;
A
#
# COMPACT_ATOMS: atom_id res chain seq x y z
N MET A 1 22.39 -18.76 -15.04
CA MET A 1 21.22 -17.87 -15.20
C MET A 1 21.38 -16.98 -16.42
N ALA A 2 22.41 -16.17 -16.56
CA ALA A 2 22.62 -15.24 -17.69
C ALA A 2 22.50 -15.90 -19.08
N LYS A 3 23.05 -17.12 -19.27
CA LYS A 3 22.95 -17.87 -20.55
C LYS A 3 21.50 -18.30 -20.89
N ILE A 4 20.69 -18.62 -19.88
CA ILE A 4 19.27 -18.97 -20.08
C ILE A 4 18.50 -17.73 -20.54
N LEU A 5 18.69 -16.59 -19.87
CA LEU A 5 18.04 -15.32 -20.20
C LEU A 5 18.52 -14.78 -21.56
N PHE A 6 19.80 -14.96 -21.89
CA PHE A 6 20.33 -14.66 -23.21
C PHE A 6 19.57 -15.45 -24.30
N ASN A 7 19.43 -16.77 -24.11
CA ASN A 7 18.71 -17.60 -25.08
C ASN A 7 17.22 -17.24 -25.15
N LEU A 8 16.58 -16.95 -24.00
CA LEU A 8 15.18 -16.56 -23.91
C LEU A 8 14.92 -15.24 -24.66
N GLY A 9 15.72 -14.20 -24.38
CA GLY A 9 15.56 -12.90 -25.03
C GLY A 9 15.78 -12.98 -26.54
N ARG A 10 16.80 -13.72 -26.97
CA ARG A 10 17.07 -13.95 -28.39
C ARG A 10 15.97 -14.78 -29.06
N TRP A 11 15.49 -15.84 -28.41
CA TRP A 11 14.40 -16.66 -28.92
C TRP A 11 13.11 -15.83 -29.06
N SER A 12 12.77 -15.01 -28.07
CA SER A 12 11.61 -14.13 -28.10
C SER A 12 11.68 -13.12 -29.24
N TYR A 13 12.85 -12.55 -29.49
CA TYR A 13 13.10 -11.64 -30.61
C TYR A 13 12.87 -12.30 -31.98
N LEU A 14 13.39 -13.53 -32.15
CA LEU A 14 13.28 -14.29 -33.40
C LEU A 14 11.85 -14.80 -33.63
N HIS A 15 11.16 -15.24 -32.59
CA HIS A 15 9.79 -15.78 -32.64
C HIS A 15 8.72 -14.76 -32.25
N LYS A 16 8.94 -13.49 -32.56
CA LYS A 16 8.11 -12.34 -32.18
C LYS A 16 6.61 -12.55 -32.34
N LYS A 17 6.13 -13.12 -33.46
CA LYS A 17 4.70 -13.33 -33.72
C LYS A 17 4.07 -14.30 -32.70
N ARG A 18 4.79 -15.39 -32.35
CA ARG A 18 4.32 -16.39 -31.38
C ARG A 18 4.25 -15.82 -29.98
N VAL A 19 5.29 -15.08 -29.57
CA VAL A 19 5.38 -14.49 -28.23
C VAL A 19 4.32 -13.39 -28.05
N ILE A 20 4.18 -12.49 -29.04
CA ILE A 20 3.14 -11.44 -28.99
C ILE A 20 1.74 -12.07 -28.95
N ALA A 21 1.47 -13.05 -29.82
CA ALA A 21 0.18 -13.75 -29.84
C ALA A 21 -0.09 -14.48 -28.50
N ALA A 22 0.91 -15.11 -27.90
CA ALA A 22 0.76 -15.80 -26.61
C ALA A 22 0.39 -14.81 -25.49
N TRP A 23 1.05 -13.66 -25.38
CA TRP A 23 0.74 -12.65 -24.39
C TRP A 23 -0.64 -12.02 -24.60
N LEU A 24 -1.04 -11.74 -25.84
CA LEU A 24 -2.37 -11.22 -26.15
C LEU A 24 -3.47 -12.25 -25.86
N LEU A 25 -3.26 -13.51 -26.18
CA LEU A 25 -4.19 -14.59 -25.85
C LEU A 25 -4.30 -14.79 -24.33
N LEU A 26 -3.18 -14.71 -23.60
CA LEU A 26 -3.17 -14.75 -22.14
C LEU A 26 -3.97 -13.59 -21.55
N LEU A 27 -3.74 -12.35 -22.03
CA LEU A 27 -4.48 -11.16 -21.59
C LEU A 27 -5.99 -11.33 -21.82
N VAL A 28 -6.40 -11.72 -23.03
CA VAL A 28 -7.81 -11.93 -23.37
C VAL A 28 -8.42 -13.08 -22.56
N GLY A 29 -7.69 -14.18 -22.37
CA GLY A 29 -8.16 -15.31 -21.58
C GLY A 29 -8.37 -14.96 -20.10
N ILE A 30 -7.41 -14.23 -19.49
CA ILE A 30 -7.54 -13.76 -18.10
C ILE A 30 -8.66 -12.72 -17.99
N ALA A 31 -8.81 -11.81 -18.98
CA ALA A 31 -9.89 -10.83 -18.98
C ALA A 31 -11.27 -11.51 -19.05
N ALA A 32 -11.44 -12.51 -19.93
CA ALA A 32 -12.68 -13.27 -20.03
C ALA A 32 -12.98 -14.03 -18.72
N ALA A 33 -11.96 -14.62 -18.09
CA ALA A 33 -12.11 -15.31 -16.80
C ALA A 33 -12.47 -14.32 -15.68
N ALA A 34 -11.78 -13.18 -15.60
CA ALA A 34 -12.05 -12.14 -14.60
C ALA A 34 -13.49 -11.63 -14.70
N LEU A 35 -13.93 -11.25 -15.91
CA LEU A 35 -15.29 -10.76 -16.15
C LEU A 35 -16.37 -11.81 -15.91
N GLY A 36 -16.07 -13.10 -16.16
CA GLY A 36 -17.01 -14.19 -15.99
C GLY A 36 -17.17 -14.71 -14.57
N PHE A 37 -16.15 -14.60 -13.74
CA PHE A 37 -16.12 -15.21 -12.40
C PHE A 37 -15.99 -14.20 -11.26
N GLN A 38 -15.73 -12.89 -11.53
CA GLN A 38 -15.54 -11.91 -10.46
C GLN A 38 -16.75 -11.83 -9.53
N LYS A 39 -16.45 -11.69 -8.25
CA LYS A 39 -17.40 -11.25 -7.21
C LYS A 39 -16.98 -9.85 -6.78
N GLY A 40 -17.81 -9.16 -6.02
CA GLY A 40 -17.46 -7.86 -5.45
C GLY A 40 -16.20 -7.90 -4.59
N PHE A 41 -15.64 -6.74 -4.31
CA PHE A 41 -14.58 -6.57 -3.32
C PHE A 41 -15.16 -6.57 -1.92
N ASN A 42 -14.35 -6.94 -0.93
CA ASN A 42 -14.71 -6.88 0.49
C ASN A 42 -13.76 -5.88 1.18
N ASP A 43 -14.29 -4.72 1.57
CA ASP A 43 -13.54 -3.64 2.20
C ASP A 43 -13.55 -3.69 3.74
N VAL A 44 -13.92 -4.81 4.32
CA VAL A 44 -13.90 -5.03 5.75
C VAL A 44 -12.47 -5.28 6.24
N PHE A 45 -12.02 -4.44 7.17
CA PHE A 45 -10.70 -4.55 7.81
C PHE A 45 -10.80 -5.42 9.07
N GLU A 46 -11.15 -6.69 8.90
CA GLU A 46 -11.26 -7.63 10.02
C GLU A 46 -9.95 -8.37 10.27
N ILE A 47 -9.62 -8.57 11.54
CA ILE A 47 -8.54 -9.44 12.00
C ILE A 47 -9.12 -10.51 12.89
N LYS A 48 -8.66 -11.75 12.75
CA LYS A 48 -9.00 -12.87 13.63
C LYS A 48 -8.12 -12.84 14.89
N ASP A 49 -8.63 -13.42 15.96
CA ASP A 49 -7.90 -13.62 17.21
C ASP A 49 -7.44 -12.32 17.91
N VAL A 50 -8.22 -11.25 17.81
CA VAL A 50 -8.02 -10.01 18.57
C VAL A 50 -9.17 -9.76 19.57
N PRO A 51 -8.97 -8.95 20.63
CA PRO A 51 -9.98 -8.75 21.66
C PRO A 51 -11.35 -8.29 21.14
N SER A 52 -11.36 -7.39 20.16
CA SER A 52 -12.61 -6.90 19.56
C SER A 52 -13.35 -7.96 18.75
N THR A 53 -12.64 -8.90 18.11
CA THR A 53 -13.27 -10.02 17.37
C THR A 53 -13.98 -10.97 18.34
N HIS A 54 -13.35 -11.34 19.46
CA HIS A 54 -13.97 -12.16 20.50
C HIS A 54 -15.24 -11.50 21.04
N ALA A 55 -15.19 -10.18 21.31
CA ALA A 55 -16.35 -9.42 21.74
C ALA A 55 -17.46 -9.36 20.68
N THR A 56 -17.10 -9.29 19.39
CA THR A 56 -18.06 -9.32 18.28
C THR A 56 -18.71 -10.71 18.14
N GLU A 57 -17.95 -11.78 18.30
CA GLU A 57 -18.47 -13.15 18.29
C GLU A 57 -19.48 -13.36 19.45
N MET A 58 -19.15 -12.89 20.66
CA MET A 58 -20.05 -12.90 21.81
C MET A 58 -21.32 -12.09 21.56
N LEU A 59 -21.18 -10.91 20.93
CA LEU A 59 -22.31 -10.07 20.54
C LEU A 59 -23.26 -10.81 19.60
N GLN A 60 -22.74 -11.43 18.56
CA GLN A 60 -23.54 -12.17 17.56
C GLN A 60 -24.19 -13.43 18.14
N GLU A 61 -23.51 -14.15 19.05
CA GLU A 61 -24.03 -15.33 19.70
C GLU A 61 -25.20 -14.99 20.64
N LYS A 62 -25.04 -13.94 21.45
CA LYS A 62 -26.04 -13.58 22.47
C LYS A 62 -27.16 -12.67 21.97
N PHE A 63 -26.94 -11.99 20.84
CA PHE A 63 -27.92 -11.11 20.19
C PHE A 63 -28.11 -11.48 18.71
N PRO A 64 -28.87 -12.56 18.42
CA PRO A 64 -29.08 -13.04 17.07
C PRO A 64 -29.64 -11.94 16.16
N GLY A 65 -29.06 -11.78 14.98
CA GLY A 65 -29.44 -10.74 13.99
C GLY A 65 -28.65 -9.45 14.10
N THR A 66 -27.76 -9.30 15.09
CA THR A 66 -26.82 -8.17 15.13
C THR A 66 -25.69 -8.42 14.11
N LYS A 67 -25.48 -7.46 13.20
CA LYS A 67 -24.36 -7.51 12.25
C LYS A 67 -23.04 -7.22 12.96
N ASN A 68 -21.94 -7.69 12.36
CA ASN A 68 -20.61 -7.27 12.74
C ASN A 68 -20.46 -5.75 12.54
N PRO A 69 -20.05 -4.96 13.54
CA PRO A 69 -19.86 -3.52 13.39
C PRO A 69 -18.96 -3.11 12.22
N ALA A 70 -18.01 -3.95 11.84
CA ALA A 70 -17.16 -3.72 10.68
C ALA A 70 -17.87 -3.92 9.32
N GLU A 71 -19.01 -4.63 9.31
CA GLU A 71 -19.84 -4.91 8.14
C GLU A 71 -21.12 -4.04 8.13
N SER A 72 -21.18 -3.05 9.02
CA SER A 72 -22.33 -2.16 9.10
C SER A 72 -22.54 -1.41 7.79
N THR A 73 -23.80 -1.40 7.33
CA THR A 73 -24.29 -0.65 6.16
C THR A 73 -25.07 0.60 6.55
N ASP A 74 -24.81 1.10 7.77
CA ASP A 74 -25.51 2.25 8.33
C ASP A 74 -25.12 3.54 7.61
N VAL A 75 -26.14 4.36 7.36
CA VAL A 75 -26.07 5.67 6.75
C VAL A 75 -26.59 6.70 7.73
N ASN A 76 -25.79 7.73 7.99
CA ASN A 76 -26.12 8.84 8.87
C ASN A 76 -26.37 10.09 8.03
N VAL A 77 -27.57 10.65 8.09
CA VAL A 77 -27.92 11.91 7.47
C VAL A 77 -27.95 12.99 8.54
N VAL A 78 -27.21 14.06 8.33
CA VAL A 78 -27.06 15.15 9.28
C VAL A 78 -27.60 16.43 8.66
N PHE A 79 -28.50 17.10 9.39
CA PHE A 79 -29.13 18.36 9.00
C PHE A 79 -28.59 19.50 9.85
N GLU A 80 -28.32 20.63 9.25
CA GLU A 80 -27.99 21.89 9.92
C GLU A 80 -28.95 22.98 9.45
N ALA A 81 -29.57 23.66 10.40
CA ALA A 81 -30.45 24.78 10.11
C ALA A 81 -29.64 25.99 9.61
N PRO A 82 -30.19 26.81 8.67
CA PRO A 82 -29.58 28.06 8.26
C PRO A 82 -29.34 29.01 9.44
N ASP A 83 -28.40 29.93 9.29
CA ASP A 83 -28.07 30.88 10.33
C ASP A 83 -29.31 31.68 10.82
N GLY A 84 -29.49 31.68 12.14
CA GLY A 84 -30.62 32.38 12.82
C GLY A 84 -31.93 31.61 12.83
N LYS A 85 -32.00 30.38 12.19
CA LYS A 85 -33.14 29.47 12.22
C LYS A 85 -32.87 28.26 13.09
N LYS A 86 -33.91 27.52 13.43
CA LYS A 86 -33.86 26.21 14.10
C LYS A 86 -34.54 25.17 13.26
N LEU A 87 -34.15 23.92 13.40
CA LEU A 87 -34.79 22.80 12.67
C LEU A 87 -36.27 22.62 13.07
N GLU A 88 -36.73 23.25 14.18
CA GLU A 88 -38.15 23.26 14.59
C GLU A 88 -39.01 24.21 13.75
N ASP A 89 -38.42 25.04 12.90
CA ASP A 89 -39.17 25.96 12.04
C ASP A 89 -40.05 25.16 11.07
N PRO A 90 -41.35 25.53 10.89
CA PRO A 90 -42.32 24.71 10.15
C PRO A 90 -41.89 24.38 8.71
N GLU A 91 -41.23 25.33 8.02
CA GLU A 91 -40.74 25.14 6.65
C GLU A 91 -39.66 24.06 6.59
N LEU A 92 -38.70 24.10 7.55
CA LEU A 92 -37.59 23.14 7.62
C LEU A 92 -38.09 21.77 8.05
N MET A 93 -39.05 21.71 8.99
CA MET A 93 -39.70 20.47 9.41
C MET A 93 -40.42 19.79 8.24
N ALA A 94 -41.16 20.53 7.42
CA ALA A 94 -41.86 19.97 6.24
C ALA A 94 -40.86 19.42 5.22
N ALA A 95 -39.76 20.13 4.96
CA ALA A 95 -38.72 19.66 4.04
C ALA A 95 -37.98 18.41 4.56
N MET A 96 -37.73 18.30 5.89
CA MET A 96 -37.18 17.08 6.50
C MET A 96 -38.17 15.90 6.39
N ASP A 97 -39.48 16.12 6.62
CA ASP A 97 -40.49 15.09 6.49
C ASP A 97 -40.58 14.58 5.03
N GLU A 98 -40.47 15.47 4.05
CA GLU A 98 -40.45 15.11 2.62
C GLU A 98 -39.15 14.36 2.27
N THR A 99 -38.02 14.77 2.80
CA THR A 99 -36.73 14.06 2.66
C THR A 99 -36.83 12.62 3.22
N VAL A 100 -37.40 12.46 4.43
CA VAL A 100 -37.63 11.16 5.06
C VAL A 100 -38.52 10.28 4.19
N ALA A 101 -39.62 10.83 3.65
CA ALA A 101 -40.51 10.12 2.76
C ALA A 101 -39.82 9.72 1.44
N SER A 102 -39.00 10.62 0.89
CA SER A 102 -38.23 10.35 -0.33
C SER A 102 -37.20 9.24 -0.12
N LEU A 103 -36.42 9.27 0.97
CA LEU A 103 -35.48 8.20 1.32
C LEU A 103 -36.18 6.84 1.43
N LYS A 104 -37.27 6.78 2.16
CA LYS A 104 -38.02 5.53 2.37
C LYS A 104 -38.61 4.94 1.07
N ASN A 105 -39.04 5.79 0.13
CA ASN A 105 -39.74 5.36 -1.06
C ASN A 105 -38.84 5.15 -2.28
N ASN A 106 -37.72 5.85 -2.35
CA ASN A 106 -36.89 5.94 -3.55
C ASN A 106 -35.51 5.26 -3.42
N VAL A 107 -35.01 4.99 -2.20
CA VAL A 107 -33.74 4.24 -2.03
C VAL A 107 -34.04 2.75 -2.22
N PRO A 108 -33.40 2.06 -3.21
CA PRO A 108 -33.76 0.68 -3.57
C PRO A 108 -33.59 -0.33 -2.42
N ASP A 109 -32.43 -0.37 -1.82
CA ASP A 109 -32.10 -1.33 -0.76
C ASP A 109 -32.25 -0.72 0.65
N PHE A 110 -33.33 0.07 0.82
CA PHE A 110 -33.60 0.78 2.08
C PHE A 110 -34.07 -0.15 3.19
N LYS A 111 -33.44 -0.02 4.39
CA LYS A 111 -33.85 -0.70 5.62
C LYS A 111 -34.04 0.32 6.74
N GLU A 112 -35.26 0.39 7.25
CA GLU A 112 -35.65 1.31 8.32
C GLU A 112 -34.97 0.93 9.66
N GLY A 113 -34.28 1.87 10.29
CA GLY A 113 -33.72 1.75 11.62
C GLY A 113 -34.56 2.45 12.67
N MET A 114 -34.30 2.20 13.95
CA MET A 114 -35.00 2.86 15.07
C MET A 114 -34.81 4.39 15.07
N GLN A 115 -33.72 4.88 14.54
CA GLN A 115 -33.40 6.33 14.47
C GLN A 115 -33.73 6.92 13.09
N PHE A 116 -34.63 6.30 12.35
CA PHE A 116 -35.08 6.82 11.06
C PHE A 116 -36.36 7.64 11.20
N GLY A 117 -36.30 8.88 10.78
CA GLY A 117 -37.41 9.81 10.78
C GLY A 117 -36.97 11.25 11.01
N ASN A 118 -37.93 12.17 11.06
CA ASN A 118 -37.62 13.56 11.34
C ASN A 118 -36.98 13.71 12.73
N PRO A 119 -35.73 14.20 12.83
CA PRO A 119 -34.96 14.22 14.08
C PRO A 119 -35.66 14.96 15.22
N VAL A 120 -36.41 16.02 14.92
CA VAL A 120 -37.11 16.84 15.95
C VAL A 120 -38.27 16.07 16.57
N THR A 121 -39.15 15.51 15.71
CA THR A 121 -40.36 14.78 16.19
C THR A 121 -39.98 13.44 16.80
N LEU A 122 -39.05 12.74 16.19
CA LEU A 122 -38.60 11.41 16.63
C LEU A 122 -37.84 11.52 17.96
N ASN A 123 -37.01 12.54 18.14
CA ASN A 123 -36.29 12.78 19.39
C ASN A 123 -37.24 12.92 20.58
N LYS A 124 -38.33 13.70 20.44
CA LYS A 124 -39.33 13.85 21.50
C LYS A 124 -40.02 12.52 21.83
N LYS A 125 -40.39 11.76 20.81
CA LYS A 125 -41.10 10.49 20.97
C LYS A 125 -40.20 9.42 21.59
N LEU A 126 -38.99 9.22 21.05
CA LEU A 126 -38.04 8.20 21.56
C LEU A 126 -37.52 8.56 22.95
N GLY A 127 -37.20 9.83 23.21
CA GLY A 127 -36.75 10.24 24.55
C GLY A 127 -37.76 9.93 25.63
N THR A 128 -39.07 10.22 25.40
CA THR A 128 -40.12 9.87 26.36
C THR A 128 -40.24 8.37 26.54
N MET A 129 -40.29 7.61 25.44
CA MET A 129 -40.39 6.14 25.49
C MET A 129 -39.19 5.49 26.20
N LEU A 130 -37.96 5.95 25.93
CA LEU A 130 -36.76 5.45 26.60
C LEU A 130 -36.77 5.70 28.11
N VAL A 131 -37.09 6.92 28.52
CA VAL A 131 -37.18 7.26 29.96
C VAL A 131 -38.24 6.38 30.64
N GLU A 132 -39.45 6.25 30.07
CA GLU A 132 -40.50 5.40 30.62
C GLU A 132 -40.07 3.94 30.70
N GLN A 133 -39.44 3.38 29.66
CA GLN A 133 -38.99 2.01 29.60
C GLN A 133 -37.90 1.73 30.65
N MET A 134 -36.88 2.61 30.70
CA MET A 134 -35.78 2.48 31.65
C MET A 134 -36.24 2.61 33.10
N THR A 135 -37.17 3.55 33.37
CA THR A 135 -37.76 3.67 34.71
C THR A 135 -38.58 2.46 35.10
N LYS A 136 -39.34 1.86 34.15
CA LYS A 136 -40.05 0.58 34.40
C LYS A 136 -39.10 -0.60 34.63
N GLN A 137 -37.90 -0.55 34.09
CA GLN A 137 -36.84 -1.53 34.33
C GLN A 137 -36.09 -1.30 35.64
N GLY A 138 -36.43 -0.26 36.38
CA GLY A 138 -35.86 0.02 37.70
C GLY A 138 -34.67 1.01 37.70
N LEU A 139 -34.35 1.64 36.60
CA LEU A 139 -33.35 2.69 36.61
C LEU A 139 -33.89 3.97 37.26
N PRO A 140 -33.06 4.72 38.00
CA PRO A 140 -33.45 6.05 38.51
C PRO A 140 -33.82 6.97 37.36
N GLU A 141 -34.90 7.73 37.53
CA GLU A 141 -35.40 8.66 36.49
C GLU A 141 -34.33 9.68 35.99
N ALA A 142 -33.45 10.12 36.91
CA ALA A 142 -32.33 10.99 36.55
C ALA A 142 -31.34 10.31 35.61
N THR A 143 -31.00 9.05 35.84
CA THR A 143 -30.14 8.24 34.99
C THR A 143 -30.80 8.00 33.62
N ALA A 144 -32.08 7.58 33.64
CA ALA A 144 -32.84 7.35 32.40
C ALA A 144 -32.94 8.61 31.52
N LYS A 145 -33.09 9.79 32.12
CA LYS A 145 -33.06 11.07 31.42
C LYS A 145 -31.69 11.38 30.83
N SER A 146 -30.62 11.13 31.58
CA SER A 146 -29.23 11.31 31.10
C SER A 146 -28.91 10.39 29.94
N ASP A 147 -29.34 9.14 29.99
CA ASP A 147 -29.18 8.14 28.94
C ASP A 147 -29.94 8.52 27.66
N ALA A 148 -31.20 8.99 27.82
CA ALA A 148 -31.98 9.49 26.69
C ALA A 148 -31.37 10.76 26.07
N GLU A 149 -30.74 11.61 26.88
CA GLU A 149 -30.05 12.80 26.39
C GLU A 149 -28.77 12.45 25.61
N ASN A 150 -28.04 11.43 26.00
CA ASN A 150 -26.86 10.94 25.27
C ASN A 150 -27.25 10.34 23.89
N LEU A 151 -28.44 9.76 23.76
CA LEU A 151 -28.97 9.20 22.51
C LEU A 151 -29.76 10.22 21.67
N ARG A 152 -29.83 11.47 22.06
CA ARG A 152 -30.62 12.51 21.38
C ARG A 152 -30.24 12.61 19.89
N MET A 153 -31.24 12.82 19.05
CA MET A 153 -31.10 13.00 17.61
C MET A 153 -31.17 14.48 17.19
N TYR A 154 -31.47 15.38 18.12
CA TYR A 154 -31.63 16.80 17.94
C TYR A 154 -30.78 17.56 18.94
N SER A 155 -29.96 18.49 18.47
CA SER A 155 -29.01 19.22 19.31
C SER A 155 -29.68 20.17 20.30
N ALA A 156 -29.04 20.48 21.41
CA ALA A 156 -29.60 21.35 22.45
C ALA A 156 -29.85 22.79 21.98
N ASP A 157 -29.06 23.27 21.04
CA ASP A 157 -29.19 24.62 20.44
C ASP A 157 -30.28 24.68 19.35
N GLY A 158 -30.77 23.52 18.90
CA GLY A 158 -31.77 23.39 17.87
C GLY A 158 -31.24 23.54 16.44
N ARG A 159 -29.93 23.56 16.23
CA ARG A 159 -29.33 23.76 14.92
C ARG A 159 -29.09 22.45 14.16
N TYR A 160 -28.76 21.38 14.86
CA TYR A 160 -28.35 20.10 14.25
C TYR A 160 -29.36 19.01 14.53
N GLY A 161 -29.55 18.15 13.55
CA GLY A 161 -30.38 16.95 13.66
C GLY A 161 -29.74 15.78 12.92
N THR A 162 -29.85 14.56 13.48
CA THR A 162 -29.33 13.35 12.85
C THR A 162 -30.41 12.33 12.69
N MET A 163 -30.43 11.59 11.58
CA MET A 163 -31.19 10.37 11.43
C MET A 163 -30.31 9.30 10.81
N SER A 164 -30.67 8.03 11.05
CA SER A 164 -29.93 6.93 10.47
C SER A 164 -30.85 5.86 9.90
N PHE A 165 -30.40 5.23 8.83
CA PHE A 165 -30.99 4.05 8.23
C PHE A 165 -29.87 3.11 7.77
N SER A 166 -30.19 1.91 7.33
CA SER A 166 -29.20 0.99 6.77
C SER A 166 -29.60 0.58 5.36
N TYR A 167 -28.64 0.13 4.57
CA TYR A 167 -28.96 -0.63 3.36
C TYR A 167 -29.16 -2.11 3.69
N ASP A 168 -30.12 -2.74 3.03
CA ASP A 168 -30.40 -4.18 3.14
C ASP A 168 -29.50 -5.00 2.22
N VAL A 169 -28.21 -4.75 2.31
CA VAL A 169 -27.15 -5.46 1.58
C VAL A 169 -26.19 -6.11 2.59
N PRO A 170 -25.47 -7.17 2.19
CA PRO A 170 -24.54 -7.86 3.08
C PRO A 170 -23.38 -6.99 3.56
N LEU A 171 -22.75 -6.24 2.65
CA LEU A 171 -21.53 -5.46 2.91
C LEU A 171 -21.64 -4.03 2.38
N PRO A 172 -20.90 -3.07 2.94
CA PRO A 172 -20.85 -1.70 2.42
C PRO A 172 -20.41 -1.61 0.94
N ALA A 173 -19.56 -2.54 0.50
CA ALA A 173 -19.10 -2.62 -0.88
C ALA A 173 -20.20 -3.04 -1.88
N ASP A 174 -21.30 -3.63 -1.40
CA ASP A 174 -22.45 -4.03 -2.24
C ASP A 174 -23.42 -2.88 -2.49
N VAL A 175 -23.24 -1.72 -1.80
CA VAL A 175 -24.08 -0.52 -2.02
C VAL A 175 -23.80 0.04 -3.42
N THR A 176 -24.84 0.11 -4.23
CA THR A 176 -24.73 0.52 -5.64
C THR A 176 -24.61 2.04 -5.81
N LYS A 177 -24.27 2.48 -7.02
CA LYS A 177 -24.31 3.92 -7.35
C LYS A 177 -25.73 4.46 -7.36
N GLU A 178 -26.69 3.64 -7.76
CA GLU A 178 -28.10 3.96 -7.77
C GLU A 178 -28.64 4.24 -6.37
N ASP A 179 -28.22 3.43 -5.37
CA ASP A 179 -28.58 3.62 -3.96
C ASP A 179 -28.07 4.96 -3.44
N ARG A 180 -26.80 5.25 -3.69
CA ARG A 180 -26.18 6.52 -3.27
C ARG A 180 -26.79 7.72 -3.97
N GLN A 181 -27.06 7.61 -5.27
CA GLN A 181 -27.68 8.70 -6.03
C GLN A 181 -29.09 8.99 -5.51
N ALA A 182 -29.87 7.97 -5.20
CA ALA A 182 -31.21 8.13 -4.62
C ALA A 182 -31.16 8.88 -3.27
N VAL A 183 -30.12 8.64 -2.45
CA VAL A 183 -29.90 9.40 -1.21
C VAL A 183 -29.53 10.85 -1.52
N TYR A 184 -28.64 11.10 -2.48
CA TYR A 184 -28.31 12.48 -2.88
C TYR A 184 -29.52 13.23 -3.40
N ASP A 185 -30.37 12.58 -4.21
CA ASP A 185 -31.60 13.18 -4.74
C ASP A 185 -32.61 13.49 -3.62
N ALA A 186 -32.72 12.60 -2.62
CA ALA A 186 -33.60 12.79 -1.49
C ALA A 186 -33.18 13.95 -0.58
N ILE A 187 -31.89 14.05 -0.24
CA ILE A 187 -31.39 15.12 0.64
C ILE A 187 -31.42 16.50 -0.06
N GLN A 188 -31.45 16.51 -1.40
CA GLN A 188 -31.55 17.76 -2.15
C GLN A 188 -32.81 18.55 -1.81
N ILE A 189 -33.91 17.88 -1.44
CA ILE A 189 -35.17 18.51 -0.99
C ILE A 189 -34.91 19.42 0.21
N SER A 190 -34.20 18.93 1.22
CA SER A 190 -33.87 19.73 2.40
C SER A 190 -32.81 20.81 2.09
N ARG A 191 -31.88 20.55 1.16
CA ARG A 191 -30.91 21.55 0.71
C ARG A 191 -31.60 22.71 -0.02
N ASP A 192 -32.61 22.43 -0.85
CA ASP A 192 -33.39 23.43 -1.57
C ASP A 192 -34.23 24.32 -0.62
N ALA A 193 -34.58 23.80 0.56
CA ALA A 193 -35.17 24.58 1.64
C ALA A 193 -34.17 25.45 2.42
N GLY A 194 -32.88 25.42 2.04
CA GLY A 194 -31.80 26.23 2.59
C GLY A 194 -31.05 25.61 3.76
N MET A 195 -31.30 24.33 4.09
CA MET A 195 -30.50 23.59 5.08
C MET A 195 -29.19 23.10 4.48
N THR A 196 -28.17 22.97 5.31
CA THR A 196 -27.00 22.16 4.99
C THR A 196 -27.33 20.71 5.37
N VAL A 197 -27.23 19.79 4.40
CA VAL A 197 -27.50 18.37 4.66
C VAL A 197 -26.36 17.56 4.10
N GLU A 198 -25.73 16.76 4.96
CA GLU A 198 -24.60 15.94 4.60
C GLU A 198 -24.82 14.48 5.07
N VAL A 199 -24.15 13.56 4.41
CA VAL A 199 -24.35 12.11 4.61
C VAL A 199 -23.02 11.45 4.87
N GLY A 200 -22.97 10.59 5.90
CA GLY A 200 -21.82 9.78 6.27
C GLY A 200 -22.24 8.40 6.75
N GLY A 201 -21.32 7.72 7.41
CA GLY A 201 -21.49 6.38 7.94
C GLY A 201 -20.92 5.28 7.06
N PRO A 202 -20.71 4.07 7.63
CA PRO A 202 -20.04 2.95 6.92
C PRO A 202 -20.73 2.55 5.62
N GLY A 203 -22.08 2.65 5.54
CA GLY A 203 -22.87 2.35 4.34
C GLY A 203 -22.76 3.41 3.24
N PHE A 204 -22.25 4.60 3.55
CA PHE A 204 -22.14 5.71 2.59
C PHE A 204 -20.68 6.09 2.31
N GLY A 205 -19.72 5.18 2.55
CA GLY A 205 -18.32 5.39 2.21
C GLY A 205 -18.12 5.71 0.72
N ASP A 206 -17.10 6.51 0.39
CA ASP A 206 -16.76 6.77 -1.01
C ASP A 206 -16.43 5.46 -1.72
N PRO A 207 -17.06 5.14 -2.86
CA PRO A 207 -16.63 4.01 -3.65
C PRO A 207 -15.16 4.24 -4.04
N ILE A 208 -14.34 3.21 -3.90
CA ILE A 208 -12.95 3.27 -4.35
C ILE A 208 -12.96 3.26 -5.89
N GLU A 209 -13.31 4.39 -6.48
CA GLU A 209 -13.22 4.59 -7.92
C GLU A 209 -11.81 5.04 -8.28
N VAL A 210 -11.14 4.23 -9.06
CA VAL A 210 -9.86 4.61 -9.64
C VAL A 210 -10.14 5.52 -10.82
N GLU A 211 -9.85 6.81 -10.66
CA GLU A 211 -9.94 7.74 -11.78
C GLU A 211 -8.78 7.54 -12.75
N PRO A 212 -9.01 7.12 -13.99
CA PRO A 212 -7.96 6.82 -14.95
C PRO A 212 -7.13 8.05 -15.36
N ILE A 213 -7.59 9.26 -15.03
CA ILE A 213 -6.92 10.53 -15.44
C ILE A 213 -5.52 10.64 -14.83
N SER A 214 -5.35 10.32 -13.56
CA SER A 214 -4.05 10.39 -12.87
C SER A 214 -3.07 9.34 -13.38
N GLU A 215 -3.56 8.14 -13.71
CA GLU A 215 -2.74 7.08 -14.30
C GLU A 215 -2.27 7.45 -15.70
N ILE A 216 -3.17 8.02 -16.51
CA ILE A 216 -2.83 8.54 -17.84
C ILE A 216 -1.78 9.66 -17.71
N ALA A 217 -1.92 10.56 -16.73
CA ALA A 217 -0.95 11.61 -16.48
C ALA A 217 0.44 11.03 -16.16
N GLY A 218 0.52 10.01 -15.29
CA GLY A 218 1.77 9.31 -14.97
C GLY A 218 2.41 8.66 -16.20
N VAL A 219 1.62 8.01 -17.04
CA VAL A 219 2.07 7.40 -18.30
C VAL A 219 2.57 8.47 -19.26
N VAL A 220 1.91 9.62 -19.37
CA VAL A 220 2.33 10.75 -20.24
C VAL A 220 3.66 11.34 -19.73
N VAL A 221 3.81 11.56 -18.44
CA VAL A 221 5.08 12.03 -17.85
C VAL A 221 6.21 11.05 -18.16
N ALA A 222 5.97 9.74 -17.95
CA ALA A 222 6.94 8.70 -18.28
C ALA A 222 7.29 8.70 -19.78
N LEU A 223 6.31 8.85 -20.68
CA LEU A 223 6.53 8.93 -22.12
C LEU A 223 7.43 10.11 -22.49
N VAL A 224 7.19 11.28 -21.91
CA VAL A 224 8.00 12.49 -22.17
C VAL A 224 9.45 12.26 -21.73
N ILE A 225 9.68 11.74 -20.52
CA ILE A 225 11.02 11.47 -20.00
C ILE A 225 11.75 10.43 -20.86
N LEU A 226 11.05 9.34 -21.24
CA LEU A 226 11.59 8.30 -22.11
C LEU A 226 11.91 8.83 -23.51
N ALA A 227 11.04 9.67 -24.09
CA ALA A 227 11.26 10.28 -25.41
C ALA A 227 12.51 11.16 -25.43
N PHE A 228 12.72 11.95 -24.37
CA PHE A 228 13.96 12.73 -24.18
C PHE A 228 15.19 11.82 -24.05
N THR A 229 15.07 10.71 -23.31
CA THR A 229 16.18 9.81 -23.03
C THR A 229 16.63 9.03 -24.27
N PHE A 230 15.67 8.48 -25.01
CA PHE A 230 15.95 7.66 -26.18
C PHE A 230 16.06 8.46 -27.48
N GLY A 231 15.54 9.70 -27.51
CA GLY A 231 15.50 10.54 -28.70
C GLY A 231 14.59 9.98 -29.79
N SER A 232 13.60 9.16 -29.42
CA SER A 232 12.67 8.48 -30.33
C SER A 232 11.37 8.13 -29.60
N LEU A 233 10.25 8.60 -30.10
CA LEU A 233 8.93 8.30 -29.56
C LEU A 233 8.60 6.81 -29.66
N LEU A 234 9.01 6.14 -30.74
CA LEU A 234 8.83 4.70 -30.91
C LEU A 234 9.59 3.90 -29.83
N ALA A 235 10.84 4.29 -29.56
CA ALA A 235 11.63 3.65 -28.51
C ALA A 235 11.06 3.94 -27.09
N ALA A 236 10.50 5.14 -26.86
CA ALA A 236 9.86 5.51 -25.62
C ALA A 236 8.54 4.76 -25.38
N GLY A 237 7.77 4.49 -26.42
CA GLY A 237 6.49 3.78 -26.33
C GLY A 237 6.63 2.30 -25.98
N LEU A 238 7.75 1.65 -26.31
CA LEU A 238 7.91 0.21 -26.05
C LEU A 238 7.89 -0.17 -24.57
N PRO A 239 8.63 0.50 -23.65
CA PRO A 239 8.52 0.26 -22.21
C PRO A 239 7.11 0.48 -21.67
N LEU A 240 6.41 1.50 -22.16
CA LEU A 240 5.05 1.80 -21.74
C LEU A 240 4.06 0.71 -22.14
N ILE A 241 4.13 0.25 -23.40
CA ILE A 241 3.27 -0.85 -23.87
C ILE A 241 3.52 -2.11 -23.05
N THR A 242 4.79 -2.41 -22.73
CA THR A 242 5.12 -3.58 -21.90
C THR A 242 4.57 -3.43 -20.48
N ALA A 243 4.70 -2.27 -19.86
CA ALA A 243 4.19 -2.00 -18.53
C ALA A 243 2.66 -2.08 -18.48
N ILE A 244 1.96 -1.45 -19.45
CA ILE A 244 0.48 -1.49 -19.53
C ILE A 244 -0.03 -2.94 -19.67
N VAL A 245 0.59 -3.76 -20.52
CA VAL A 245 0.20 -5.18 -20.66
C VAL A 245 0.46 -5.95 -19.38
N GLY A 246 1.62 -5.74 -18.73
CA GLY A 246 1.96 -6.39 -17.47
C GLY A 246 1.01 -6.04 -16.34
N VAL A 247 0.74 -4.74 -16.18
CA VAL A 247 -0.19 -4.22 -15.16
C VAL A 247 -1.62 -4.66 -15.43
N GLY A 248 -2.06 -4.60 -16.70
CA GLY A 248 -3.39 -5.07 -17.08
C GLY A 248 -3.62 -6.55 -16.71
N ILE A 249 -2.63 -7.40 -16.95
CA ILE A 249 -2.70 -8.81 -16.52
C ILE A 249 -2.74 -8.92 -15.00
N GLY A 250 -1.88 -8.19 -14.27
CA GLY A 250 -1.87 -8.19 -12.80
C GLY A 250 -3.20 -7.75 -12.21
N ALA A 251 -3.77 -6.66 -12.70
CA ALA A 251 -5.08 -6.15 -12.28
C ALA A 251 -6.22 -7.16 -12.56
N LEU A 252 -6.25 -7.74 -13.75
CA LEU A 252 -7.27 -8.74 -14.12
C LEU A 252 -7.13 -10.03 -13.31
N VAL A 253 -5.91 -10.45 -12.95
CA VAL A 253 -5.70 -11.58 -12.03
C VAL A 253 -6.25 -11.26 -10.65
N THR A 254 -6.05 -10.03 -10.15
CA THR A 254 -6.59 -9.58 -8.86
C THR A 254 -8.12 -9.57 -8.89
N VAL A 255 -8.74 -8.97 -9.92
CA VAL A 255 -10.20 -8.97 -10.11
C VAL A 255 -10.75 -10.38 -10.21
N GLY A 256 -10.14 -11.26 -11.01
CA GLY A 256 -10.57 -12.65 -11.13
C GLY A 256 -10.45 -13.46 -9.84
N ALA A 257 -9.51 -13.10 -8.96
CA ALA A 257 -9.32 -13.77 -7.68
C ALA A 257 -10.40 -13.42 -6.64
N THR A 258 -11.18 -12.36 -6.83
CA THR A 258 -12.36 -12.06 -6.00
C THR A 258 -13.40 -13.19 -6.01
N ALA A 259 -13.39 -14.04 -7.04
CA ALA A 259 -14.23 -15.25 -7.09
C ALA A 259 -14.01 -16.20 -5.91
N PHE A 260 -12.79 -16.22 -5.33
CA PHE A 260 -12.35 -17.20 -4.34
C PHE A 260 -11.86 -16.58 -3.03
N LEU A 261 -11.49 -15.31 -3.04
CA LEU A 261 -10.85 -14.61 -1.93
C LEU A 261 -11.56 -13.29 -1.64
N PRO A 262 -11.78 -12.93 -0.36
CA PRO A 262 -12.30 -11.63 0.04
C PRO A 262 -11.19 -10.57 -0.10
N LEU A 263 -11.06 -9.98 -1.28
CA LEU A 263 -10.06 -8.98 -1.58
C LEU A 263 -10.61 -7.57 -1.36
N ASN A 264 -9.78 -6.73 -0.76
CA ASN A 264 -10.08 -5.31 -0.59
C ASN A 264 -9.91 -4.56 -1.92
N SER A 265 -10.76 -3.58 -2.20
CA SER A 265 -10.77 -2.75 -3.41
C SER A 265 -9.50 -1.91 -3.62
N ILE A 266 -8.72 -1.67 -2.55
CA ILE A 266 -7.41 -1.04 -2.60
C ILE A 266 -6.35 -1.94 -3.29
N THR A 267 -6.53 -3.26 -3.24
CA THR A 267 -5.53 -4.24 -3.74
C THR A 267 -5.16 -4.06 -5.20
N PRO A 268 -6.12 -3.92 -6.16
CA PRO A 268 -5.78 -3.66 -7.57
C PRO A 268 -5.02 -2.35 -7.76
N THR A 269 -5.42 -1.28 -7.08
CA THR A 269 -4.81 0.07 -7.21
C THR A 269 -3.34 0.07 -6.82
N LEU A 270 -3.00 -0.55 -5.68
CA LEU A 270 -1.61 -0.68 -5.26
C LEU A 270 -0.81 -1.60 -6.17
N GLY A 271 -1.40 -2.71 -6.62
CA GLY A 271 -0.79 -3.60 -7.61
C GLY A 271 -0.50 -2.91 -8.94
N LEU A 272 -1.41 -2.03 -9.39
CA LEU A 272 -1.27 -1.21 -10.59
C LEU A 272 -0.15 -0.18 -10.43
N MET A 273 -0.13 0.54 -9.31
CA MET A 273 0.86 1.56 -8.99
C MET A 273 2.29 1.01 -9.02
N ILE A 274 2.52 -0.13 -8.33
CA ILE A 274 3.82 -0.78 -8.27
C ILE A 274 4.15 -1.42 -9.61
N GLY A 275 3.21 -2.13 -10.23
CA GLY A 275 3.40 -2.81 -11.50
C GLY A 275 3.77 -1.85 -12.62
N LEU A 276 3.15 -0.67 -12.68
CA LEU A 276 3.45 0.37 -13.67
C LEU A 276 4.86 0.93 -13.47
N ALA A 277 5.20 1.33 -12.24
CA ALA A 277 6.52 1.88 -11.92
C ALA A 277 7.64 0.88 -12.24
N VAL A 278 7.53 -0.34 -11.72
CA VAL A 278 8.50 -1.43 -11.88
C VAL A 278 8.57 -1.92 -13.33
N GLY A 279 7.42 -2.04 -14.01
CA GLY A 279 7.34 -2.51 -15.38
C GLY A 279 8.03 -1.58 -16.38
N ILE A 280 7.86 -0.26 -16.22
CA ILE A 280 8.55 0.74 -17.06
C ILE A 280 10.06 0.69 -16.79
N ASP A 281 10.45 0.61 -15.53
CA ASP A 281 11.86 0.65 -15.12
C ASP A 281 12.63 -0.58 -15.62
N TYR A 282 12.09 -1.77 -15.49
CA TYR A 282 12.71 -3.01 -15.96
C TYR A 282 12.86 -3.02 -17.49
N ALA A 283 11.87 -2.56 -18.21
CA ALA A 283 11.94 -2.40 -19.64
C ALA A 283 12.99 -1.35 -20.05
N LEU A 284 13.11 -0.24 -19.33
CA LEU A 284 14.13 0.78 -19.54
C LEU A 284 15.55 0.23 -19.39
N PHE A 285 15.82 -0.58 -18.35
CA PHE A 285 17.14 -1.19 -18.14
C PHE A 285 17.55 -2.10 -19.28
N ILE A 286 16.65 -2.98 -19.74
CA ILE A 286 16.91 -3.89 -20.85
C ILE A 286 17.12 -3.11 -22.15
N MET A 287 16.29 -2.08 -22.42
CA MET A 287 16.39 -1.25 -23.61
C MET A 287 17.66 -0.40 -23.64
N SER A 288 18.05 0.16 -22.50
CA SER A 288 19.31 0.93 -22.40
C SER A 288 20.51 0.03 -22.74
N ARG A 289 20.56 -1.18 -22.15
CA ARG A 289 21.62 -2.16 -22.45
C ARG A 289 21.59 -2.60 -23.93
N TYR A 290 20.42 -2.87 -24.46
CA TYR A 290 20.25 -3.22 -25.89
C TYR A 290 20.82 -2.12 -26.80
N ARG A 291 20.56 -0.84 -26.50
CA ARG A 291 21.10 0.30 -27.23
C ARG A 291 22.64 0.35 -27.18
N ASP A 292 23.21 0.10 -26.00
CA ASP A 292 24.66 0.09 -25.81
C ASP A 292 25.34 -1.03 -26.59
N GLU A 293 24.73 -2.23 -26.62
CA GLU A 293 25.22 -3.35 -27.43
C GLU A 293 25.17 -3.08 -28.96
N LEU A 294 24.12 -2.40 -29.43
CA LEU A 294 24.03 -1.96 -30.83
C LEU A 294 25.14 -0.96 -31.19
N ARG A 295 25.48 -0.06 -30.26
CA ARG A 295 26.60 0.91 -30.46
C ARG A 295 27.96 0.23 -30.52
N GLN A 296 28.10 -0.93 -29.91
CA GLN A 296 29.29 -1.77 -29.99
C GLN A 296 29.37 -2.60 -31.29
N GLY A 297 28.42 -2.40 -32.24
CA GLY A 297 28.39 -3.07 -33.52
C GLY A 297 27.86 -4.49 -33.54
N ARG A 298 27.19 -4.93 -32.45
CA ARG A 298 26.59 -6.26 -32.38
C ARG A 298 25.33 -6.36 -33.23
N SER A 299 25.05 -7.54 -33.76
CA SER A 299 23.78 -7.81 -34.44
C SER A 299 22.57 -7.63 -33.52
N ARG A 300 21.41 -7.30 -34.07
CA ARG A 300 20.20 -7.08 -33.25
C ARG A 300 19.77 -8.29 -32.41
N PRO A 301 19.75 -9.52 -32.95
CA PRO A 301 19.43 -10.71 -32.17
C PRO A 301 20.44 -10.97 -31.05
N ASP A 302 21.73 -10.74 -31.31
CA ASP A 302 22.77 -10.94 -30.29
C ASP A 302 22.77 -9.82 -29.24
N ALA A 303 22.52 -8.55 -29.67
CA ALA A 303 22.42 -7.41 -28.78
C ALA A 303 21.27 -7.58 -27.76
N ILE A 304 20.09 -8.05 -28.19
CA ILE A 304 18.97 -8.28 -27.26
C ILE A 304 19.23 -9.51 -26.37
N GLY A 305 19.89 -10.56 -26.91
CA GLY A 305 20.31 -11.71 -26.11
C GLY A 305 21.26 -11.28 -24.98
N LEU A 306 22.28 -10.47 -25.30
CA LEU A 306 23.22 -9.95 -24.29
C LEU A 306 22.52 -9.01 -23.30
N ALA A 307 21.63 -8.13 -23.76
CA ALA A 307 20.87 -7.25 -22.88
C ALA A 307 19.98 -8.05 -21.90
N ALA A 308 19.27 -9.07 -22.39
CA ALA A 308 18.47 -9.96 -21.54
C ALA A 308 19.36 -10.83 -20.62
N GLY A 309 20.53 -11.27 -21.07
CA GLY A 309 21.45 -12.07 -20.27
C GLY A 309 22.17 -11.28 -19.17
N THR A 310 22.42 -9.97 -19.36
CA THR A 310 23.11 -9.08 -18.40
C THR A 310 22.12 -8.25 -17.61
N ALA A 311 21.52 -7.19 -18.18
CA ALA A 311 20.53 -6.35 -17.52
C ALA A 311 19.31 -7.15 -17.08
N GLY A 312 18.85 -8.12 -17.89
CA GLY A 312 17.75 -9.00 -17.49
C GLY A 312 18.05 -9.89 -16.28
N SER A 313 19.31 -10.29 -16.06
CA SER A 313 19.69 -10.98 -14.82
C SER A 313 19.49 -10.07 -13.59
N ALA A 314 19.90 -8.80 -13.68
CA ALA A 314 19.67 -7.83 -12.62
C ALA A 314 18.16 -7.62 -12.38
N VAL A 315 17.36 -7.50 -13.45
CA VAL A 315 15.89 -7.38 -13.36
C VAL A 315 15.23 -8.59 -12.67
N VAL A 316 15.70 -9.82 -12.93
CA VAL A 316 15.17 -11.01 -12.23
C VAL A 316 15.49 -10.96 -10.74
N PHE A 317 16.72 -10.58 -10.38
CA PHE A 317 17.08 -10.45 -8.97
C PHE A 317 16.28 -9.34 -8.28
N ALA A 318 16.14 -8.20 -8.94
CA ALA A 318 15.34 -7.07 -8.52
C ALA A 318 13.87 -7.48 -8.29
N GLY A 319 13.24 -8.08 -9.27
CA GLY A 319 11.87 -8.59 -9.13
C GLY A 319 11.71 -9.64 -8.04
N LEU A 320 12.72 -10.50 -7.83
CA LEU A 320 12.71 -11.48 -6.74
C LEU A 320 12.76 -10.79 -5.37
N THR A 321 13.60 -9.76 -5.19
CA THR A 321 13.70 -9.03 -3.92
C THR A 321 12.39 -8.33 -3.59
N VAL A 322 11.77 -7.63 -4.55
CA VAL A 322 10.45 -7.01 -4.40
C VAL A 322 9.38 -8.06 -4.05
N THR A 323 9.34 -9.16 -4.80
CA THR A 323 8.39 -10.26 -4.58
C THR A 323 8.50 -10.82 -3.16
N VAL A 324 9.71 -11.11 -2.67
CA VAL A 324 9.91 -11.66 -1.32
C VAL A 324 9.55 -10.64 -0.25
N ALA A 325 9.87 -9.35 -0.43
CA ALA A 325 9.48 -8.30 0.48
C ALA A 325 7.95 -8.16 0.58
N LEU A 326 7.25 -8.18 -0.56
CA LEU A 326 5.78 -8.12 -0.60
C LEU A 326 5.12 -9.37 0.01
N LEU A 327 5.66 -10.58 -0.24
CA LEU A 327 5.21 -11.80 0.42
C LEU A 327 5.45 -11.78 1.93
N GLY A 328 6.48 -11.06 2.38
CA GLY A 328 6.77 -10.84 3.80
C GLY A 328 5.68 -10.09 4.56
N LEU A 329 4.78 -9.37 3.89
CA LEU A 329 3.61 -8.73 4.50
C LEU A 329 2.71 -9.73 5.24
N ARG A 330 2.78 -11.02 4.89
CA ARG A 330 2.11 -12.12 5.63
C ARG A 330 2.51 -12.21 7.10
N LEU A 331 3.69 -11.70 7.47
CA LEU A 331 4.15 -11.70 8.88
C LEU A 331 3.32 -10.81 9.80
N ALA A 332 2.63 -9.82 9.24
CA ALA A 332 1.71 -8.99 10.02
C ALA A 332 0.50 -9.77 10.53
N ASN A 333 0.26 -10.98 10.02
CA ASN A 333 -0.89 -11.85 10.35
C ASN A 333 -2.25 -11.18 10.14
N ILE A 334 -2.32 -10.27 9.17
CA ILE A 334 -3.53 -9.53 8.78
C ILE A 334 -3.94 -9.99 7.39
N PRO A 335 -5.16 -10.57 7.22
CA PRO A 335 -5.58 -11.17 5.96
C PRO A 335 -5.53 -10.20 4.78
N PHE A 336 -6.16 -9.03 4.88
CA PHE A 336 -6.21 -8.07 3.78
C PHE A 336 -4.81 -7.60 3.35
N LEU A 337 -3.91 -7.33 4.30
CA LEU A 337 -2.53 -6.91 4.01
C LEU A 337 -1.73 -8.04 3.33
N SER A 338 -1.96 -9.29 3.75
CA SER A 338 -1.36 -10.47 3.12
C SER A 338 -1.80 -10.60 1.66
N TYR A 339 -3.09 -10.43 1.37
CA TYR A 339 -3.62 -10.45 0.00
C TYR A 339 -3.08 -9.29 -0.84
N MET A 340 -3.04 -8.07 -0.30
CA MET A 340 -2.39 -6.93 -0.97
C MET A 340 -0.95 -7.26 -1.37
N GLY A 341 -0.18 -7.85 -0.45
CA GLY A 341 1.18 -8.30 -0.71
C GLY A 341 1.28 -9.38 -1.80
N TYR A 342 0.41 -10.37 -1.78
CA TYR A 342 0.41 -11.45 -2.77
C TYR A 342 0.09 -10.94 -4.17
N PHE A 343 -0.93 -10.11 -4.34
CA PHE A 343 -1.31 -9.61 -5.67
C PHE A 343 -0.38 -8.53 -6.19
N ALA A 344 0.20 -7.71 -5.33
CA ALA A 344 1.30 -6.83 -5.71
C ALA A 344 2.54 -7.63 -6.16
N ALA A 345 2.89 -8.72 -5.46
CA ALA A 345 3.97 -9.63 -5.86
C ALA A 345 3.68 -10.30 -7.22
N VAL A 346 2.44 -10.73 -7.48
CA VAL A 346 2.01 -11.26 -8.79
C VAL A 346 2.22 -10.23 -9.88
N SER A 347 1.82 -8.97 -9.66
CA SER A 347 2.01 -7.87 -10.61
C SER A 347 3.51 -7.67 -10.96
N VAL A 348 4.39 -7.74 -9.96
CA VAL A 348 5.85 -7.65 -10.17
C VAL A 348 6.39 -8.84 -10.97
N VAL A 349 5.99 -10.06 -10.65
CA VAL A 349 6.41 -11.27 -11.37
C VAL A 349 5.97 -11.21 -12.83
N VAL A 350 4.75 -10.77 -13.10
CA VAL A 350 4.23 -10.56 -14.46
C VAL A 350 5.03 -9.47 -15.18
N ALA A 351 5.34 -8.35 -14.53
CA ALA A 351 6.16 -7.28 -15.10
C ALA A 351 7.55 -7.77 -15.51
N VAL A 352 8.22 -8.57 -14.67
CA VAL A 352 9.51 -9.21 -15.00
C VAL A 352 9.38 -10.15 -16.22
N ALA A 353 8.36 -11.01 -16.26
CA ALA A 353 8.15 -11.94 -17.35
C ALA A 353 7.88 -11.21 -18.68
N VAL A 354 7.08 -10.15 -18.64
CA VAL A 354 6.78 -9.28 -19.81
C VAL A 354 8.05 -8.58 -20.29
N ALA A 355 8.85 -7.99 -19.39
CA ALA A 355 10.10 -7.32 -19.72
C ALA A 355 11.13 -8.26 -20.36
N LEU A 356 11.20 -9.53 -19.95
CA LEU A 356 12.16 -10.53 -20.46
C LEU A 356 11.71 -11.21 -21.75
N THR A 357 10.42 -11.21 -22.08
CA THR A 357 9.88 -11.96 -23.22
C THR A 357 9.13 -11.08 -24.23
N PHE A 358 8.15 -10.31 -23.76
CA PHE A 358 7.31 -9.48 -24.62
C PHE A 358 8.07 -8.27 -25.19
N LEU A 359 8.90 -7.58 -24.38
CA LEU A 359 9.74 -6.47 -24.86
C LEU A 359 10.72 -6.92 -25.96
N PRO A 360 11.50 -8.01 -25.82
CA PRO A 360 12.31 -8.54 -26.90
C PRO A 360 11.52 -8.86 -28.17
N ALA A 361 10.32 -9.40 -28.04
CA ALA A 361 9.44 -9.67 -29.18
C ALA A 361 8.96 -8.39 -29.87
N LEU A 362 8.60 -7.36 -29.12
CA LEU A 362 8.24 -6.05 -29.66
C LEU A 362 9.42 -5.38 -30.37
N LEU A 363 10.63 -5.44 -29.81
CA LEU A 363 11.85 -4.98 -30.47
C LEU A 363 12.11 -5.73 -31.79
N GLY A 364 11.83 -7.05 -31.80
CA GLY A 364 11.87 -7.85 -33.01
C GLY A 364 10.81 -7.42 -34.05
N ALA A 365 9.61 -7.02 -33.62
CA ALA A 365 8.55 -6.55 -34.48
C ALA A 365 8.89 -5.19 -35.12
N CYS A 366 9.40 -4.28 -34.32
CA CYS A 366 9.84 -2.95 -34.80
C CYS A 366 11.12 -2.97 -35.63
N GLY A 367 11.99 -3.98 -35.39
CA GLY A 367 13.19 -4.23 -36.19
C GLY A 367 14.13 -3.03 -36.34
N SER A 368 14.44 -2.63 -37.56
CA SER A 368 15.40 -1.56 -37.88
C SER A 368 14.92 -0.14 -37.57
N ARG A 369 13.65 0.05 -37.21
CA ARG A 369 13.07 1.37 -36.90
C ARG A 369 13.51 1.88 -35.51
N VAL A 370 13.79 0.97 -34.60
CA VAL A 370 14.26 1.29 -33.23
C VAL A 370 15.79 1.42 -33.23
N PHE A 371 16.30 2.53 -32.70
CA PHE A 371 17.75 2.83 -32.59
C PHE A 371 18.54 2.69 -33.89
N ARG A 372 17.97 3.12 -35.02
CA ARG A 372 18.59 3.01 -36.35
C ARG A 372 19.95 3.70 -36.38
N LYS A 373 20.05 4.94 -35.88
CA LYS A 373 21.28 5.72 -35.84
C LYS A 373 22.38 5.04 -35.01
N ASP A 374 22.04 4.50 -33.86
CA ASP A 374 22.96 3.81 -32.96
C ASP A 374 23.51 2.53 -33.61
N ALA A 375 22.66 1.77 -34.29
CA ALA A 375 23.09 0.57 -35.03
C ALA A 375 23.99 0.87 -36.23
N THR A 376 23.70 1.94 -36.99
CA THR A 376 24.55 2.37 -38.15
C THR A 376 25.91 2.80 -37.63
N PHE A 377 25.96 3.56 -36.57
CA PHE A 377 27.16 4.00 -35.91
C PHE A 377 28.01 2.80 -35.41
N GLY A 378 27.40 1.83 -34.72
CA GLY A 378 28.08 0.62 -34.26
C GLY A 378 28.67 -0.21 -35.42
N ALA A 379 27.97 -0.32 -36.54
CA ALA A 379 28.48 -1.00 -37.75
C ALA A 379 29.71 -0.31 -38.35
N GLN A 380 29.72 1.02 -38.43
CA GLN A 380 30.88 1.80 -38.89
C GLN A 380 32.07 1.64 -37.92
N TYR A 381 31.83 1.63 -36.62
CA TYR A 381 32.87 1.41 -35.61
C TYR A 381 33.49 0.01 -35.72
N ALA A 382 32.68 -1.02 -35.86
CA ALA A 382 33.13 -2.40 -36.02
C ALA A 382 33.95 -2.61 -37.30
N SER A 383 33.55 -1.96 -38.39
CA SER A 383 34.30 -2.03 -39.66
C SER A 383 35.64 -1.30 -39.59
N ALA A 384 35.72 -0.19 -38.89
CA ALA A 384 36.96 0.54 -38.65
C ALA A 384 37.97 -0.29 -37.82
N LEU A 385 37.51 -0.96 -36.77
CA LEU A 385 38.34 -1.88 -35.95
C LEU A 385 38.86 -3.07 -36.77
N ALA A 386 38.00 -3.71 -37.59
CA ALA A 386 38.39 -4.83 -38.44
C ALA A 386 39.43 -4.41 -39.50
N GLY A 387 39.34 -3.17 -40.00
CA GLY A 387 40.33 -2.61 -40.88
C GLY A 387 41.72 -2.37 -40.22
N GLU A 388 41.73 -1.99 -38.96
CA GLU A 388 42.94 -1.79 -38.17
C GLU A 388 43.63 -3.14 -37.80
N ASP A 389 42.85 -4.16 -37.45
CA ASP A 389 43.33 -5.52 -37.16
C ASP A 389 43.91 -6.19 -38.42
N ALA A 390 43.30 -5.95 -39.58
CA ALA A 390 43.81 -6.44 -40.85
C ALA A 390 45.12 -5.73 -41.25
N ALA A 391 45.31 -4.46 -40.93
CA ALA A 391 46.51 -3.70 -41.18
C ALA A 391 47.70 -4.08 -40.29
N HIS A 392 47.42 -4.64 -39.12
CA HIS A 392 48.43 -5.12 -38.14
C HIS A 392 48.65 -6.63 -38.14
N GLY A 393 48.06 -7.35 -39.09
CA GLY A 393 48.28 -8.79 -39.29
C GLY A 393 47.70 -9.70 -38.21
N TYR A 394 46.85 -9.13 -37.34
CA TYR A 394 46.12 -9.93 -36.31
C TYR A 394 44.72 -10.29 -36.80
N PHE A 395 44.56 -11.49 -37.36
CA PHE A 395 43.26 -12.07 -37.65
C PHE A 395 42.48 -12.34 -36.33
N THR A 396 41.82 -11.37 -35.78
CA THR A 396 40.69 -11.62 -34.85
C THR A 396 39.42 -11.66 -35.67
N GLY A 397 38.72 -12.80 -35.72
CA GLY A 397 37.50 -13.00 -36.51
C GLY A 397 36.40 -11.98 -36.18
N GLY A 398 36.45 -10.83 -36.83
CA GLY A 398 35.36 -9.85 -36.91
C GLY A 398 34.36 -10.29 -37.99
N PRO A 399 33.10 -9.83 -37.97
CA PRO A 399 32.07 -10.27 -38.91
C PRO A 399 32.35 -9.74 -40.33
N ALA A 400 33.13 -10.46 -41.08
CA ALA A 400 33.20 -10.33 -42.55
C ALA A 400 31.87 -10.87 -43.12
N GLY A 401 30.90 -9.99 -43.35
CA GLY A 401 29.60 -10.44 -43.82
C GLY A 401 28.58 -9.32 -44.11
N LEU A 402 29.04 -8.17 -44.65
CA LEU A 402 28.15 -7.27 -45.36
C LEU A 402 28.71 -7.13 -46.79
N GLY A 403 28.61 -8.20 -47.56
CA GLY A 403 28.91 -8.21 -48.99
C GLY A 403 27.82 -7.43 -49.71
N ASN A 404 28.26 -6.26 -50.26
CA ASN A 404 27.52 -5.57 -51.26
C ASN A 404 27.51 -6.48 -52.54
N ARG A 405 26.33 -6.96 -52.94
CA ARG A 405 26.12 -7.60 -54.24
C ARG A 405 26.25 -6.59 -55.34
N SER A 406 27.43 -6.34 -55.80
CA SER A 406 27.67 -5.93 -57.18
C SER A 406 29.07 -6.45 -57.54
N GLY A 407 29.09 -7.42 -58.45
CA GLY A 407 30.29 -8.14 -58.78
C GLY A 407 31.35 -7.30 -59.50
N ARG A 408 32.54 -7.53 -59.05
CA ARG A 408 33.75 -7.70 -59.94
C ARG A 408 34.87 -8.06 -58.93
N ALA A 409 35.34 -9.29 -59.02
CA ALA A 409 36.65 -9.66 -58.49
C ALA A 409 37.70 -8.78 -59.14
N VAL A 410 38.22 -7.83 -58.34
CA VAL A 410 39.49 -7.16 -58.75
C VAL A 410 40.58 -7.98 -58.06
N ARG A 411 41.33 -8.74 -58.83
CA ARG A 411 42.64 -9.26 -58.40
C ARG A 411 43.47 -8.01 -58.03
N ALA A 412 43.80 -7.88 -56.79
CA ALA A 412 44.78 -6.91 -56.30
C ALA A 412 46.16 -7.59 -56.41
N ASP A 413 46.88 -7.23 -57.45
CA ASP A 413 48.31 -7.45 -57.44
C ASP A 413 48.92 -6.55 -56.35
N ALA A 414 49.77 -7.20 -55.56
CA ALA A 414 50.49 -6.57 -54.49
C ALA A 414 51.54 -5.63 -55.00
N GLU A 415 51.28 -4.34 -55.02
CA GLU A 415 52.27 -3.28 -54.98
C GLU A 415 51.59 -1.95 -54.67
N GLY A 416 51.72 -1.48 -53.43
CA GLY A 416 51.23 -0.18 -52.98
C GLY A 416 51.10 0.03 -51.50
N ASP A 417 52.23 0.37 -50.81
CA ASP A 417 52.32 0.73 -49.38
C ASP A 417 51.45 1.91 -48.94
N GLY A 418 50.58 2.47 -49.77
CA GLY A 418 49.78 3.65 -49.47
C GLY A 418 48.37 3.35 -48.92
N ALA A 419 47.75 2.21 -49.29
CA ALA A 419 46.34 1.93 -48.95
C ALA A 419 46.16 1.41 -47.51
N GLY A 420 47.13 0.67 -47.01
CA GLY A 420 47.15 0.21 -45.60
C GLY A 420 47.39 1.35 -44.60
N ALA A 421 48.28 2.27 -44.98
CA ALA A 421 48.56 3.47 -44.15
C ALA A 421 47.37 4.45 -44.07
N THR A 422 46.62 4.61 -45.15
CA THR A 422 45.40 5.43 -45.15
C THR A 422 44.24 4.79 -44.35
N ALA A 423 44.06 3.48 -44.39
CA ALA A 423 43.05 2.77 -43.59
C ALA A 423 43.39 2.84 -42.09
N ALA A 424 44.65 2.61 -41.72
CA ALA A 424 45.12 2.73 -40.34
C ALA A 424 45.09 4.19 -39.83
N ALA A 425 45.37 5.17 -40.68
CA ALA A 425 45.29 6.58 -40.33
C ALA A 425 43.81 7.01 -40.13
N THR A 426 42.90 6.52 -40.97
CA THR A 426 41.45 6.78 -40.83
C THR A 426 40.89 6.09 -39.59
N ALA A 427 41.29 4.87 -39.31
CA ALA A 427 40.89 4.16 -38.07
C ALA A 427 41.44 4.83 -36.82
N ARG A 428 42.69 5.33 -36.83
CA ARG A 428 43.28 6.12 -35.73
C ARG A 428 42.59 7.48 -35.59
N ALA A 429 42.20 8.15 -36.67
CA ALA A 429 41.47 9.40 -36.64
C ALA A 429 40.07 9.22 -36.07
N VAL A 430 39.31 8.18 -36.49
CA VAL A 430 38.01 7.82 -35.96
C VAL A 430 38.09 7.41 -34.49
N ARG A 431 39.13 6.65 -34.07
CA ARG A 431 39.38 6.29 -32.70
C ARG A 431 39.78 7.49 -31.86
N GLY A 432 40.64 8.36 -32.38
CA GLY A 432 41.06 9.59 -31.69
C GLY A 432 39.91 10.60 -31.55
N GLU A 433 39.08 10.75 -32.57
CA GLU A 433 37.89 11.59 -32.51
C GLU A 433 36.81 10.99 -31.54
N HIS A 434 36.69 9.67 -31.53
CA HIS A 434 35.82 8.93 -30.58
C HIS A 434 36.28 9.08 -29.16
N GLN A 435 37.57 8.82 -28.88
CA GLN A 435 38.12 9.01 -27.55
C GLN A 435 38.00 10.48 -27.12
N ARG A 436 38.23 11.44 -27.98
CA ARG A 436 38.09 12.88 -27.68
C ARG A 436 36.64 13.30 -27.48
N VAL A 437 35.68 12.80 -28.24
CA VAL A 437 34.24 13.10 -28.08
C VAL A 437 33.69 12.43 -26.84
N ASP A 438 34.09 11.19 -26.55
CA ASP A 438 33.71 10.47 -25.32
C ASP A 438 34.39 11.06 -24.09
N ASP A 439 35.67 11.40 -24.13
CA ASP A 439 36.39 12.05 -23.05
C ASP A 439 35.89 13.49 -22.80
N ASN A 440 35.52 14.23 -23.82
CA ASN A 440 34.98 15.57 -23.66
C ASN A 440 33.54 15.54 -23.13
N LYS A 441 32.68 14.62 -23.58
CA LYS A 441 31.37 14.37 -22.99
C LYS A 441 31.46 13.83 -21.58
N ARG A 442 32.41 12.95 -21.25
CA ARG A 442 32.70 12.41 -19.94
C ARG A 442 33.22 13.46 -18.97
N LYS A 443 34.04 14.41 -19.43
CA LYS A 443 34.61 15.48 -18.59
C LYS A 443 33.64 16.61 -18.26
N HIS A 444 32.56 16.82 -19.02
CA HIS A 444 31.67 17.99 -18.91
C HIS A 444 30.21 17.67 -18.61
N GLY A 445 29.86 16.41 -18.44
CA GLY A 445 28.48 16.00 -18.06
C GLY A 445 28.12 16.37 -16.62
N LEU A 446 26.84 16.63 -16.34
CA LEU A 446 26.37 16.91 -14.97
C LEU A 446 26.76 15.80 -13.98
N ALA A 447 26.61 14.53 -14.35
CA ALA A 447 26.99 13.39 -13.53
C ALA A 447 28.49 13.39 -13.18
N SER A 448 29.37 13.79 -14.13
CA SER A 448 30.81 13.85 -13.86
C SER A 448 31.23 15.05 -13.01
N ARG A 449 30.46 16.15 -13.05
CA ARG A 449 30.65 17.29 -12.14
C ARG A 449 30.21 16.91 -10.72
N TRP A 450 29.07 16.23 -10.62
CA TRP A 450 28.53 15.77 -9.34
C TRP A 450 29.48 14.80 -8.64
N ILE A 451 29.89 13.74 -9.29
CA ILE A 451 30.79 12.74 -8.69
C ILE A 451 32.16 13.32 -8.31
N ARG A 452 32.67 14.32 -9.06
CA ARG A 452 33.90 15.03 -8.69
C ARG A 452 33.71 15.93 -7.46
N MET A 453 32.54 16.54 -7.27
CA MET A 453 32.22 17.28 -6.06
C MET A 453 32.20 16.35 -4.87
N VAL A 454 31.53 15.21 -4.99
CA VAL A 454 31.49 14.16 -3.97
C VAL A 454 32.90 13.61 -3.66
N TYR A 455 33.74 13.42 -4.68
CA TYR A 455 35.11 12.98 -4.54
C TYR A 455 35.98 13.99 -3.76
N ASN A 456 35.86 15.28 -4.07
CA ASN A 456 36.65 16.30 -3.39
C ASN A 456 36.27 16.47 -1.92
N PHE A 457 35.01 16.21 -1.55
CA PHE A 457 34.50 16.42 -0.19
C PHE A 457 33.66 15.23 0.32
N PRO A 458 34.21 13.98 0.38
CA PRO A 458 33.41 12.80 0.69
C PRO A 458 32.82 12.85 2.12
N GLY A 459 33.60 13.29 3.12
CA GLY A 459 33.11 13.40 4.50
C GLY A 459 32.00 14.44 4.67
N ILE A 460 32.13 15.59 3.99
CA ILE A 460 31.06 16.63 4.00
C ILE A 460 29.80 16.11 3.31
N SER A 461 29.95 15.42 2.18
CA SER A 461 28.81 14.85 1.44
C SER A 461 28.03 13.82 2.29
N ILE A 462 28.73 12.97 3.03
CA ILE A 462 28.12 12.01 3.98
C ILE A 462 27.40 12.77 5.09
N ALA A 463 28.08 13.74 5.73
CA ALA A 463 27.52 14.49 6.85
C ALA A 463 26.25 15.26 6.44
N VAL A 464 26.26 15.93 5.29
CA VAL A 464 25.09 16.67 4.78
C VAL A 464 23.92 15.75 4.51
N VAL A 465 24.14 14.59 3.83
CA VAL A 465 23.06 13.64 3.55
C VAL A 465 22.51 13.04 4.84
N MET A 466 23.38 12.62 5.76
CA MET A 466 22.95 12.04 7.04
C MET A 466 22.17 13.04 7.89
N LEU A 467 22.64 14.28 8.01
CA LEU A 467 21.96 15.31 8.78
C LEU A 467 20.63 15.71 8.14
N ALA A 468 20.59 15.86 6.82
CA ALA A 468 19.34 16.18 6.11
C ALA A 468 18.29 15.09 6.28
N LEU A 469 18.66 13.81 6.05
CA LEU A 469 17.72 12.70 6.19
C LEU A 469 17.33 12.43 7.65
N ALA A 470 18.27 12.58 8.58
CA ALA A 470 17.97 12.46 10.01
C ALA A 470 17.00 13.57 10.48
N ALA A 471 17.23 14.82 10.05
CA ALA A 471 16.31 15.93 10.35
C ALA A 471 14.92 15.70 9.76
N LEU A 472 14.83 15.20 8.52
CA LEU A 472 13.56 14.82 7.89
C LEU A 472 12.90 13.62 8.56
N THR A 473 13.65 12.78 9.27
CA THR A 473 13.07 11.62 10.00
C THR A 473 12.44 12.03 11.33
N LEU A 474 12.84 13.15 11.94
CA LEU A 474 12.34 13.58 13.25
C LEU A 474 10.79 13.67 13.34
N PRO A 475 10.08 14.24 12.37
CA PRO A 475 8.60 14.26 12.42
C PRO A 475 7.97 12.87 12.46
N ALA A 476 8.64 11.83 11.93
CA ALA A 476 8.14 10.46 11.99
C ALA A 476 8.03 9.91 13.42
N LEU A 477 8.66 10.53 14.40
CA LEU A 477 8.51 10.17 15.82
C LEU A 477 7.11 10.51 16.36
N ASN A 478 6.41 11.45 15.73
CA ASN A 478 5.06 11.88 16.05
C ASN A 478 4.00 11.19 15.17
N LEU A 479 4.36 10.10 14.50
CA LEU A 479 3.48 9.37 13.59
C LEU A 479 2.24 8.87 14.31
N GLN A 480 1.07 9.37 13.88
CA GLN A 480 -0.24 8.91 14.29
C GLN A 480 -0.85 8.06 13.18
N LEU A 481 -1.43 6.94 13.57
CA LEU A 481 -1.98 5.96 12.64
C LEU A 481 -3.47 5.73 12.91
N SER A 482 -4.26 5.70 11.84
CA SER A 482 -5.68 5.39 11.88
C SER A 482 -6.08 4.58 10.65
N LEU A 483 -7.17 3.83 10.72
CA LEU A 483 -7.83 3.31 9.52
C LEU A 483 -8.72 4.37 8.88
N PRO A 484 -9.05 4.25 7.59
CA PRO A 484 -9.97 5.16 6.92
C PRO A 484 -11.32 5.24 7.65
N ASN A 485 -11.79 6.44 7.88
CA ASN A 485 -13.09 6.75 8.47
C ASN A 485 -13.58 8.11 7.93
N ASP A 486 -14.81 8.50 8.26
CA ASP A 486 -15.41 9.74 7.77
C ASP A 486 -14.55 11.00 8.07
N LYS A 487 -13.90 11.03 9.23
CA LYS A 487 -12.99 12.14 9.62
C LYS A 487 -11.70 12.20 8.80
N THR A 488 -11.25 11.08 8.23
CA THR A 488 -10.04 11.01 7.40
C THR A 488 -10.34 11.09 5.91
N SER A 489 -11.61 11.20 5.53
CA SER A 489 -12.05 11.44 4.15
C SER A 489 -11.69 12.85 3.68
N ASN A 490 -11.83 13.09 2.38
CA ASN A 490 -11.52 14.39 1.78
C ASN A 490 -12.36 15.52 2.41
N VAL A 491 -11.77 16.70 2.61
CA VAL A 491 -12.42 17.88 3.23
C VAL A 491 -13.75 18.22 2.55
N ASP A 492 -13.80 18.13 1.23
CA ASP A 492 -14.98 18.45 0.47
C ASP A 492 -16.02 17.34 0.42
N SER A 493 -15.70 16.14 0.94
CA SER A 493 -16.62 15.01 0.94
C SER A 493 -17.79 15.21 1.89
N THR A 494 -18.95 14.67 1.52
CA THR A 494 -20.15 14.71 2.36
C THR A 494 -19.95 13.96 3.67
N GLN A 495 -19.17 12.86 3.67
CA GLN A 495 -18.84 12.07 4.84
C GLN A 495 -18.07 12.88 5.89
N ARG A 496 -17.03 13.60 5.45
CA ARG A 496 -16.25 14.46 6.33
C ARG A 496 -17.11 15.55 6.94
N LYS A 497 -17.91 16.25 6.10
CA LYS A 497 -18.81 17.31 6.55
C LYS A 497 -19.86 16.79 7.51
N ALA A 498 -20.47 15.62 7.24
CA ALA A 498 -21.42 14.98 8.15
C ALA A 498 -20.80 14.67 9.51
N ALA A 499 -19.56 14.14 9.54
CA ALA A 499 -18.84 13.88 10.79
C ALA A 499 -18.56 15.19 11.56
N GLU A 500 -18.17 16.25 10.89
CA GLU A 500 -17.91 17.57 11.49
C GLU A 500 -19.20 18.21 12.02
N MET A 501 -20.30 18.14 11.29
CA MET A 501 -21.63 18.61 11.75
C MET A 501 -22.12 17.80 12.96
N THR A 502 -21.92 16.47 12.96
CA THR A 502 -22.24 15.61 14.12
C THR A 502 -21.42 16.01 15.36
N GLU A 503 -20.14 16.28 15.17
CA GLU A 503 -19.26 16.76 16.24
C GLU A 503 -19.71 18.12 16.79
N ALA A 504 -20.06 19.07 15.90
CA ALA A 504 -20.54 20.38 16.28
C ALA A 504 -21.84 20.35 17.07
N GLY A 505 -22.80 19.48 16.71
CA GLY A 505 -24.11 19.37 17.35
C GLY A 505 -24.15 18.50 18.60
N PHE A 506 -23.31 17.44 18.68
CA PHE A 506 -23.43 16.40 19.71
C PHE A 506 -22.11 16.14 20.46
N GLY A 507 -21.02 16.68 19.99
CA GLY A 507 -19.66 16.47 20.49
C GLY A 507 -18.92 15.33 19.79
N PRO A 508 -17.57 15.33 19.85
CA PRO A 508 -16.71 14.45 19.06
C PRO A 508 -16.92 12.95 19.35
N GLY A 509 -17.23 12.59 20.60
CA GLY A 509 -17.45 11.19 21.00
C GLY A 509 -18.67 10.53 20.36
N ARG A 510 -19.60 11.32 19.77
CA ARG A 510 -20.75 10.79 19.03
C ARG A 510 -20.32 10.01 17.78
N ASN A 511 -19.18 10.36 17.18
CA ASN A 511 -18.59 9.68 16.03
C ASN A 511 -17.74 8.46 16.42
N ALA A 512 -17.56 8.18 17.71
CA ALA A 512 -16.65 7.14 18.20
C ALA A 512 -17.24 6.26 19.30
N PRO A 513 -18.50 5.80 19.23
CA PRO A 513 -19.07 4.97 20.28
C PRO A 513 -18.42 3.59 20.34
N PHE A 514 -18.32 3.03 21.56
CA PHE A 514 -17.88 1.66 21.81
C PHE A 514 -19.05 0.82 22.29
N LEU A 515 -19.05 -0.45 21.91
CA LEU A 515 -19.95 -1.45 22.47
C LEU A 515 -19.18 -2.33 23.44
N VAL A 516 -19.74 -2.50 24.62
CA VAL A 516 -19.25 -3.47 25.61
C VAL A 516 -20.33 -4.54 25.81
N VAL A 517 -19.96 -5.78 25.55
CA VAL A 517 -20.82 -6.93 25.80
C VAL A 517 -20.42 -7.53 27.13
N VAL A 518 -21.40 -7.71 28.03
CA VAL A 518 -21.19 -8.27 29.34
C VAL A 518 -22.05 -9.53 29.47
N ASN A 519 -21.40 -10.69 29.49
CA ASN A 519 -22.07 -11.99 29.75
C ASN A 519 -22.00 -12.33 31.23
N GLY A 520 -23.14 -12.20 31.89
CA GLY A 520 -23.33 -12.48 33.32
C GLY A 520 -23.75 -13.92 33.64
N GLU A 521 -23.69 -14.85 32.68
CA GLU A 521 -24.06 -16.26 32.93
C GLU A 521 -23.33 -16.88 34.11
N ASN A 522 -22.09 -16.49 34.33
CA ASN A 522 -21.21 -16.97 35.41
C ASN A 522 -20.98 -15.92 36.49
N ALA A 523 -21.83 -14.88 36.57
CA ALA A 523 -21.73 -13.87 37.61
C ALA A 523 -21.83 -14.49 39.00
N LYS A 524 -20.97 -14.07 39.92
CA LYS A 524 -20.87 -14.61 41.29
C LYS A 524 -21.84 -13.87 42.22
N PRO A 525 -22.95 -14.50 42.66
CA PRO A 525 -23.91 -13.81 43.51
C PRO A 525 -23.36 -13.43 44.91
N ASP A 526 -22.29 -14.10 45.32
CA ASP A 526 -21.59 -13.91 46.61
C ASP A 526 -20.42 -12.92 46.49
N SER A 527 -20.22 -12.33 45.34
CA SER A 527 -19.15 -11.33 45.13
C SER A 527 -19.39 -10.08 45.99
N PRO A 528 -18.42 -9.66 46.80
CA PRO A 528 -18.51 -8.42 47.55
C PRO A 528 -18.73 -7.19 46.65
N ALA A 529 -18.22 -7.21 45.44
CA ALA A 529 -18.38 -6.14 44.42
C ALA A 529 -19.85 -5.98 43.99
N LEU A 530 -20.63 -7.07 43.97
CA LEU A 530 -22.03 -7.06 43.54
C LEU A 530 -23.01 -6.90 44.71
N ALA A 531 -22.58 -7.00 45.96
CA ALA A 531 -23.45 -7.03 47.14
C ALA A 531 -24.38 -5.79 47.23
N THR A 532 -23.86 -4.60 47.00
CA THR A 532 -24.61 -3.34 47.03
C THR A 532 -25.67 -3.27 45.95
N TYR A 533 -25.35 -3.75 44.74
CA TYR A 533 -26.29 -3.74 43.59
C TYR A 533 -27.37 -4.81 43.72
N ILE A 534 -27.08 -5.97 44.28
CA ILE A 534 -28.06 -7.06 44.50
C ILE A 534 -29.06 -6.61 45.59
N THR A 535 -28.60 -6.00 46.70
CA THR A 535 -29.47 -5.50 47.75
C THR A 535 -30.35 -4.35 47.28
N GLY A 536 -29.81 -3.41 46.48
CA GLY A 536 -30.58 -2.32 45.90
C GLY A 536 -31.68 -2.78 44.96
N GLN A 537 -31.44 -3.84 44.17
CA GLN A 537 -32.46 -4.45 43.30
C GLN A 537 -33.56 -5.17 44.10
N ALA A 538 -33.23 -5.84 45.20
CA ALA A 538 -34.21 -6.50 46.06
C ALA A 538 -35.18 -5.47 46.67
N ASP A 539 -34.68 -4.30 47.06
CA ASP A 539 -35.52 -3.22 47.61
C ASP A 539 -36.41 -2.58 46.50
N ILE A 540 -35.98 -2.50 45.28
CA ILE A 540 -36.77 -2.02 44.12
C ILE A 540 -37.87 -3.03 43.78
N GLN A 541 -37.58 -4.32 43.77
CA GLN A 541 -38.59 -5.37 43.53
C GLN A 541 -39.62 -5.48 44.65
N ALA A 542 -39.22 -5.31 45.92
CA ALA A 542 -40.11 -5.32 47.04
C ALA A 542 -41.04 -4.10 47.07
N ASN A 543 -40.65 -2.97 46.51
CA ASN A 543 -41.44 -1.74 46.42
C ASN A 543 -42.29 -1.61 45.12
N LYS A 544 -42.29 -2.60 44.23
CA LYS A 544 -43.12 -2.58 43.02
C LYS A 544 -44.61 -2.71 43.46
N PRO A 545 -45.50 -1.73 43.14
CA PRO A 545 -46.92 -1.89 43.51
C PRO A 545 -47.46 -3.11 42.78
N ALA A 546 -48.07 -4.04 43.55
CA ALA A 546 -48.86 -5.14 42.99
C ALA A 546 -49.92 -4.54 42.06
N GLU A 547 -49.75 -4.65 40.74
CA GLU A 547 -50.84 -4.33 39.80
C GLU A 547 -51.99 -5.30 40.10
N GLY A 548 -53.04 -4.72 40.65
CA GLY A 548 -54.18 -5.44 41.17
C GLY A 548 -54.96 -6.14 40.08
N GLU A 549 -55.16 -7.41 40.28
CA GLU A 549 -56.33 -8.12 39.85
C GLU A 549 -57.46 -7.90 40.87
N ALA A 550 -58.35 -6.96 40.55
CA ALA A 550 -59.63 -6.88 41.22
C ALA A 550 -60.57 -7.96 40.64
N GLY A 551 -60.72 -9.08 41.37
CA GLY A 551 -61.60 -10.17 40.99
C GLY A 551 -62.02 -10.96 42.15
N GLN A 552 -63.20 -10.76 42.61
CA GLN A 552 -64.00 -11.27 43.71
C GLN A 552 -63.94 -12.80 43.98
N GLY A 553 -63.81 -13.16 45.24
CA GLY A 553 -64.76 -14.08 45.85
C GLY A 553 -64.38 -15.57 46.00
N ALA A 554 -64.41 -15.90 47.21
CA ALA A 554 -64.84 -17.23 47.85
C ALA A 554 -63.74 -18.04 48.56
N ALA A 555 -63.83 -18.01 49.81
CA ALA A 555 -63.13 -18.91 50.70
C ALA A 555 -63.53 -20.40 50.50
N SER A 556 -62.50 -21.22 50.29
CA SER A 556 -62.66 -22.69 50.52
C SER A 556 -61.40 -23.17 51.21
N GLN A 557 -61.60 -23.64 52.48
CA GLN A 557 -60.61 -24.39 53.21
C GLN A 557 -60.37 -25.73 52.54
N SER A 558 -59.19 -26.09 52.28
CA SER A 558 -58.75 -27.45 52.08
C SER A 558 -57.34 -27.65 52.55
N THR A 559 -57.18 -28.66 53.40
CA THR A 559 -56.01 -29.23 54.12
C THR A 559 -54.77 -29.44 53.23
N PRO A 560 -53.55 -29.41 53.81
CA PRO A 560 -52.33 -29.58 53.07
C PRO A 560 -51.98 -31.05 52.81
N GLU A 561 -51.92 -31.50 51.59
CA GLU A 561 -51.16 -32.69 51.20
C GLU A 561 -49.67 -32.31 51.00
N GLN A 562 -48.82 -32.94 51.86
CA GLN A 562 -47.38 -32.92 51.70
C GLN A 562 -46.99 -33.81 50.51
N GLY A 563 -46.31 -33.26 49.58
CA GLY A 563 -45.61 -34.01 48.52
C GLY A 563 -45.26 -33.20 47.33
N GLU A 564 -43.96 -33.00 47.10
CA GLU A 564 -43.28 -32.58 45.88
C GLU A 564 -43.08 -31.09 45.49
N ALA A 565 -43.23 -30.14 46.39
CA ALA A 565 -42.97 -28.70 46.07
C ALA A 565 -41.52 -28.24 46.30
N GLY A 566 -40.66 -29.06 46.91
CA GLY A 566 -39.33 -28.58 47.29
C GLY A 566 -38.25 -28.43 46.18
N GLN A 567 -38.44 -29.06 45.04
CA GLN A 567 -37.43 -28.97 43.96
C GLN A 567 -37.71 -27.84 42.91
N SER A 568 -38.95 -27.46 42.71
CA SER A 568 -39.31 -26.36 41.80
C SER A 568 -39.07 -24.98 42.43
N GLU A 569 -39.32 -24.78 43.69
CA GLU A 569 -39.09 -23.49 44.40
C GLU A 569 -37.57 -23.21 44.57
N ALA A 570 -36.77 -24.23 44.88
CA ALA A 570 -35.32 -24.09 44.99
C ALA A 570 -34.66 -23.77 43.60
N GLY A 571 -35.21 -24.34 42.54
CA GLY A 571 -34.74 -24.07 41.17
C GLY A 571 -35.12 -22.68 40.66
N GLN A 572 -36.35 -22.20 40.98
CA GLN A 572 -36.79 -20.85 40.68
C GLN A 572 -36.00 -19.79 41.50
N SER A 573 -35.77 -20.00 42.75
CA SER A 573 -34.96 -19.15 43.64
C SER A 573 -33.49 -19.05 43.15
N ALA A 574 -32.91 -20.16 42.67
CA ALA A 574 -31.54 -20.16 42.13
C ALA A 574 -31.46 -19.43 40.78
N GLY A 575 -32.48 -19.55 39.91
CA GLY A 575 -32.57 -18.84 38.64
C GLY A 575 -32.72 -17.32 38.81
N ASP A 576 -33.56 -16.91 39.78
CA ASP A 576 -33.78 -15.49 40.10
C ASP A 576 -32.52 -14.84 40.70
N LEU A 577 -31.78 -15.58 41.56
CA LEU A 577 -30.52 -15.12 42.12
C LEU A 577 -29.44 -14.94 41.06
N ARG A 578 -29.43 -15.84 40.09
CA ARG A 578 -28.49 -15.76 38.95
C ARG A 578 -28.78 -14.56 38.06
N LYS A 579 -30.04 -14.30 37.75
CA LYS A 579 -30.45 -13.09 36.99
C LYS A 579 -30.15 -11.81 37.77
N ALA A 580 -30.40 -11.79 39.08
CA ALA A 580 -30.06 -10.65 39.92
C ALA A 580 -28.56 -10.38 39.95
N ALA A 581 -27.72 -11.41 40.03
CA ALA A 581 -26.27 -11.28 39.94
C ALA A 581 -25.79 -10.77 38.56
N ALA A 582 -26.40 -11.27 37.49
CA ALA A 582 -26.11 -10.78 36.14
C ALA A 582 -26.46 -9.28 36.00
N GLN A 583 -27.67 -8.89 36.43
CA GLN A 583 -28.08 -7.47 36.34
C GLN A 583 -27.22 -6.57 37.25
N ALA A 584 -26.85 -7.03 38.43
CA ALA A 584 -25.95 -6.32 39.32
C ALA A 584 -24.56 -6.13 38.69
N SER A 585 -24.08 -7.16 37.99
CA SER A 585 -22.80 -7.07 37.29
C SER A 585 -22.82 -6.09 36.11
N PHE A 586 -23.94 -5.94 35.42
CA PHE A 586 -24.09 -4.93 34.33
C PHE A 586 -23.97 -3.51 34.92
N MET A 587 -24.64 -3.25 36.02
CA MET A 587 -24.59 -1.93 36.69
C MET A 587 -23.19 -1.66 37.23
N TYR A 588 -22.56 -2.64 37.88
CA TYR A 588 -21.19 -2.53 38.37
C TYR A 588 -20.21 -2.24 37.26
N THR A 589 -20.30 -2.98 36.13
CA THR A 589 -19.44 -2.78 34.95
C THR A 589 -19.66 -1.39 34.36
N MET A 590 -20.91 -0.96 34.20
CA MET A 590 -21.26 0.34 33.64
C MET A 590 -20.68 1.49 34.47
N GLU A 591 -20.80 1.42 35.80
CA GLU A 591 -20.29 2.45 36.72
C GLU A 591 -18.75 2.48 36.71
N ASN A 592 -18.10 1.31 36.76
CA ASN A 592 -16.64 1.24 36.74
C ASN A 592 -16.06 1.77 35.40
N LEU A 593 -16.64 1.36 34.29
CA LEU A 593 -16.19 1.85 32.96
C LEU A 593 -16.50 3.34 32.80
N GLY A 594 -17.70 3.79 33.31
CA GLY A 594 -18.11 5.19 33.25
C GLY A 594 -17.27 6.14 34.09
N SER A 595 -16.58 5.61 35.11
CA SER A 595 -15.72 6.41 35.98
C SER A 595 -14.34 6.74 35.35
N ASN A 596 -14.02 6.16 34.20
CA ASN A 596 -12.74 6.43 33.53
C ASN A 596 -12.67 7.88 33.03
N ILE A 597 -11.48 8.43 33.13
CA ILE A 597 -11.14 9.69 32.46
C ILE A 597 -11.30 9.49 30.95
N HIS A 598 -11.84 10.44 30.23
CA HIS A 598 -12.19 10.39 28.82
C HIS A 598 -13.47 9.61 28.45
N VAL A 599 -14.23 9.08 29.43
CA VAL A 599 -15.60 8.60 29.20
C VAL A 599 -16.58 9.74 29.45
N LYS A 600 -17.31 10.16 28.42
CA LYS A 600 -18.38 11.13 28.56
C LYS A 600 -19.64 10.53 29.14
N HIS A 601 -20.01 9.34 28.70
CA HIS A 601 -21.19 8.62 29.16
C HIS A 601 -21.08 7.11 28.94
N ALA A 602 -21.61 6.35 29.88
CA ALA A 602 -21.74 4.90 29.83
C ALA A 602 -23.21 4.52 30.14
N GLN A 603 -23.81 3.71 29.27
CA GLN A 603 -25.23 3.38 29.40
C GLN A 603 -25.55 1.97 28.90
N LEU A 604 -26.60 1.39 29.48
CA LEU A 604 -27.17 0.12 29.04
C LEU A 604 -28.09 0.36 27.84
N ILE A 605 -27.85 -0.32 26.73
CA ILE A 605 -28.65 -0.15 25.49
C ILE A 605 -29.46 -1.40 25.13
N GLY A 606 -29.13 -2.57 25.65
CA GLY A 606 -29.84 -3.81 25.36
C GLY A 606 -29.50 -4.93 26.33
N GLN A 607 -30.44 -5.88 26.43
CA GLN A 607 -30.27 -7.14 27.17
C GLN A 607 -30.72 -8.28 26.29
N SER A 608 -30.08 -9.45 26.40
CA SER A 608 -30.49 -10.70 25.74
C SER A 608 -31.89 -11.17 26.26
N GLU A 609 -32.56 -11.98 25.46
CA GLU A 609 -33.92 -12.50 25.85
C GLU A 609 -33.95 -13.23 27.17
N ASP A 610 -32.88 -13.89 27.55
CA ASP A 610 -32.72 -14.59 28.85
C ASP A 610 -32.39 -13.64 30.02
N GLY A 611 -32.01 -12.38 29.71
CA GLY A 611 -31.60 -11.36 30.67
C GLY A 611 -30.23 -11.59 31.31
N LEU A 612 -29.43 -12.51 30.77
CA LEU A 612 -28.10 -12.86 31.30
C LEU A 612 -26.93 -12.15 30.60
N THR A 613 -27.19 -11.51 29.48
CA THR A 613 -26.15 -10.75 28.74
C THR A 613 -26.64 -9.33 28.46
N ALA A 614 -25.75 -8.37 28.58
CA ALA A 614 -26.07 -6.96 28.33
C ALA A 614 -25.13 -6.33 27.27
N GLN A 615 -25.66 -5.32 26.59
CA GLN A 615 -24.92 -4.40 25.73
C GLN A 615 -24.84 -3.05 26.42
N LEU A 616 -23.62 -2.57 26.63
CA LEU A 616 -23.35 -1.23 27.11
C LEU A 616 -22.80 -0.36 25.99
N LEU A 617 -23.26 0.86 25.90
CA LEU A 617 -22.71 1.88 25.02
C LEU A 617 -21.83 2.81 25.82
N ILE A 618 -20.57 2.92 25.41
CA ILE A 618 -19.61 3.88 25.94
C ILE A 618 -19.41 4.99 24.92
N THR A 619 -19.74 6.20 25.31
CA THR A 619 -19.48 7.41 24.51
C THR A 619 -18.22 8.07 25.06
N PRO A 620 -17.10 8.12 24.30
CA PRO A 620 -15.90 8.82 24.74
C PRO A 620 -16.07 10.34 24.70
N GLU A 621 -15.16 11.08 25.33
CA GLU A 621 -15.08 12.54 25.20
C GLU A 621 -14.49 12.94 23.84
N GLY A 622 -13.51 12.18 23.33
CA GLY A 622 -12.82 12.41 22.07
C GLY A 622 -13.44 11.73 20.85
N GLY A 623 -13.03 12.17 19.68
CA GLY A 623 -13.43 11.61 18.39
C GLY A 623 -12.66 10.34 18.00
N PRO A 624 -12.95 9.77 16.81
CA PRO A 624 -12.38 8.49 16.36
C PRO A 624 -10.86 8.51 16.14
N THR A 625 -10.27 9.69 15.91
CA THR A 625 -8.84 9.86 15.62
C THR A 625 -8.05 10.44 16.80
N ASP A 626 -8.70 10.70 17.92
CA ASP A 626 -8.07 11.34 19.08
C ASP A 626 -7.23 10.33 19.89
N GLU A 627 -6.03 10.73 20.32
CA GLU A 627 -5.15 9.90 21.16
C GLU A 627 -5.83 9.49 22.48
N GLY A 628 -6.67 10.38 23.05
CA GLY A 628 -7.46 10.10 24.25
C GLY A 628 -8.42 8.92 24.06
N THR A 629 -9.02 8.78 22.88
CA THR A 629 -9.92 7.68 22.53
C THR A 629 -9.16 6.34 22.43
N ALA A 630 -7.99 6.33 21.80
CA ALA A 630 -7.12 5.16 21.75
C ALA A 630 -6.63 4.74 23.16
N ALA A 631 -6.19 5.72 23.97
CA ALA A 631 -5.77 5.49 25.35
C ALA A 631 -6.92 4.94 26.22
N LEU A 632 -8.14 5.44 26.02
CA LEU A 632 -9.33 4.96 26.71
C LEU A 632 -9.59 3.48 26.42
N ILE A 633 -9.52 3.02 25.17
CA ILE A 633 -9.71 1.60 24.83
C ILE A 633 -8.71 0.72 25.60
N HIS A 634 -7.44 1.13 25.67
CA HIS A 634 -6.44 0.40 26.43
C HIS A 634 -6.73 0.42 27.95
N ALA A 635 -7.19 1.55 28.50
CA ALA A 635 -7.59 1.66 29.90
C ALA A 635 -8.77 0.75 30.24
N LEU A 636 -9.84 0.76 29.43
CA LEU A 636 -11.01 -0.09 29.60
C LEU A 636 -10.66 -1.59 29.55
N ARG A 637 -9.78 -1.98 28.62
CA ARG A 637 -9.28 -3.37 28.53
C ARG A 637 -8.42 -3.78 29.72
N SER A 638 -7.66 -2.86 30.28
CA SER A 638 -6.90 -3.18 31.51
C SER A 638 -7.81 -3.41 32.70
N GLN A 639 -8.98 -2.78 32.75
CA GLN A 639 -10.01 -2.99 33.79
C GLN A 639 -10.84 -4.26 33.56
N GLN A 640 -10.96 -4.73 32.33
CA GLN A 640 -11.71 -5.92 31.96
C GLN A 640 -11.36 -7.11 32.89
N SER A 641 -10.07 -7.45 32.98
CA SER A 641 -9.63 -8.57 33.82
C SER A 641 -9.92 -8.39 35.30
N VAL A 642 -9.96 -7.15 35.80
CA VAL A 642 -10.32 -6.84 37.20
C VAL A 642 -11.80 -7.09 37.38
N ILE A 643 -12.65 -6.55 36.54
CA ILE A 643 -14.10 -6.73 36.59
C ILE A 643 -14.48 -8.21 36.48
N GLU A 644 -13.89 -8.95 35.54
CA GLU A 644 -14.11 -10.38 35.32
C GLU A 644 -13.73 -11.21 36.57
N ASN A 645 -12.59 -10.92 37.19
CA ASN A 645 -12.14 -11.61 38.39
C ASN A 645 -13.05 -11.33 39.62
N GLU A 646 -13.49 -10.09 39.79
CA GLU A 646 -14.31 -9.66 40.91
C GLU A 646 -15.75 -10.15 40.79
N THR A 647 -16.33 -10.11 39.60
CA THR A 647 -17.75 -10.37 39.36
C THR A 647 -18.04 -11.76 38.79
N GLY A 648 -17.07 -12.37 38.10
CA GLY A 648 -17.24 -13.65 37.42
C GLY A 648 -17.88 -13.53 36.03
N VAL A 649 -18.11 -12.33 35.52
CA VAL A 649 -18.62 -12.11 34.17
C VAL A 649 -17.55 -12.39 33.14
N ASP A 650 -17.96 -12.64 31.92
CA ASP A 650 -17.12 -12.56 30.71
C ASP A 650 -17.52 -11.29 29.93
N MET A 651 -16.59 -10.42 29.64
CA MET A 651 -16.86 -9.17 28.93
C MET A 651 -15.91 -8.92 27.77
N GLY A 652 -16.39 -8.17 26.79
CA GLY A 652 -15.58 -7.80 25.66
C GLY A 652 -15.95 -6.42 25.10
N ILE A 653 -14.96 -5.72 24.57
CA ILE A 653 -15.12 -4.38 24.00
C ILE A 653 -15.04 -4.48 22.49
N THR A 654 -16.10 -4.07 21.78
CA THR A 654 -16.20 -4.07 20.32
C THR A 654 -16.81 -2.77 19.80
N GLY A 655 -17.06 -2.69 18.52
CA GLY A 655 -17.49 -1.51 17.77
C GLY A 655 -16.45 -1.15 16.73
N LEU A 656 -16.78 -0.24 15.83
CA LEU A 656 -15.91 0.12 14.72
C LEU A 656 -14.52 0.62 15.19
N ILE A 657 -14.49 1.49 16.18
CA ILE A 657 -13.24 2.11 16.67
C ILE A 657 -12.34 1.12 17.43
N PRO A 658 -12.83 0.28 18.37
CA PRO A 658 -12.02 -0.77 18.99
C PRO A 658 -11.44 -1.77 17.96
N ILE A 659 -12.21 -2.15 16.93
CA ILE A 659 -11.73 -3.01 15.83
C ILE A 659 -10.59 -2.31 15.07
N GLN A 660 -10.78 -1.04 14.70
CA GLN A 660 -9.74 -0.26 14.01
C GLN A 660 -8.47 -0.09 14.85
N GLN A 661 -8.62 0.09 16.16
CA GLN A 661 -7.50 0.19 17.10
C GLN A 661 -6.74 -1.13 17.21
N ASP A 662 -7.42 -2.28 17.21
CA ASP A 662 -6.76 -3.59 17.22
C ASP A 662 -5.96 -3.82 15.93
N VAL A 663 -6.52 -3.47 14.77
CA VAL A 663 -5.79 -3.50 13.49
C VAL A 663 -4.53 -2.64 13.57
N THR A 664 -4.66 -1.41 14.04
CA THR A 664 -3.54 -0.46 14.16
C THR A 664 -2.46 -0.98 15.12
N THR A 665 -2.87 -1.54 16.25
CA THR A 665 -1.96 -2.14 17.25
C THR A 665 -1.22 -3.35 16.68
N GLN A 666 -1.93 -4.23 15.99
CA GLN A 666 -1.35 -5.40 15.33
C GLN A 666 -0.33 -5.01 14.26
N LEU A 667 -0.64 -4.01 13.44
CA LEU A 667 0.28 -3.46 12.42
C LEU A 667 1.52 -2.85 13.06
N SER A 668 1.34 -2.07 14.12
CA SER A 668 2.43 -1.44 14.84
C SER A 668 3.38 -2.48 15.46
N ASN A 669 2.84 -3.54 16.05
CA ASN A 669 3.61 -4.66 16.62
C ASN A 669 4.34 -5.48 15.55
N ALA A 670 3.77 -5.63 14.36
CA ALA A 670 4.37 -6.36 13.24
C ALA A 670 5.50 -5.57 12.55
N MET A 671 5.46 -4.23 12.62
CA MET A 671 6.38 -3.36 11.87
C MET A 671 7.87 -3.61 12.18
N PRO A 672 8.34 -3.72 13.45
CA PRO A 672 9.75 -3.98 13.74
C PRO A 672 10.23 -5.35 13.21
N VAL A 673 9.39 -6.38 13.32
CA VAL A 673 9.70 -7.73 12.83
C VAL A 673 9.81 -7.74 11.32
N TYR A 674 8.87 -7.07 10.65
CA TYR A 674 8.88 -6.93 9.20
C TYR A 674 10.10 -6.13 8.71
N LEU A 675 10.43 -5.02 9.36
CA LEU A 675 11.61 -4.22 9.05
C LEU A 675 12.91 -5.05 9.20
N ALA A 676 13.01 -5.82 10.28
CA ALA A 676 14.15 -6.72 10.50
C ALA A 676 14.27 -7.79 9.41
N LEU A 677 13.14 -8.39 8.98
CA LEU A 677 13.12 -9.33 7.85
C LEU A 677 13.63 -8.68 6.57
N VAL A 678 13.09 -7.51 6.21
CA VAL A 678 13.40 -6.79 4.97
C VAL A 678 14.88 -6.38 4.95
N VAL A 679 15.39 -5.80 6.04
CA VAL A 679 16.82 -5.44 6.17
C VAL A 679 17.72 -6.68 6.18
N GLY A 680 17.34 -7.72 6.88
CA GLY A 680 18.06 -9.00 6.90
C GLY A 680 18.16 -9.64 5.51
N LEU A 681 17.06 -9.65 4.77
CA LEU A 681 17.03 -10.11 3.38
C LEU A 681 17.95 -9.28 2.48
N ALA A 682 17.94 -7.95 2.64
CA ALA A 682 18.85 -7.04 1.95
C ALA A 682 20.31 -7.43 2.17
N LEU A 683 20.69 -7.56 3.45
CA LEU A 683 22.06 -7.89 3.83
C LEU A 683 22.50 -9.21 3.20
N VAL A 684 21.66 -10.24 3.27
CA VAL A 684 21.97 -11.57 2.70
C VAL A 684 22.09 -11.54 1.18
N LEU A 685 21.11 -10.94 0.50
CA LEU A 685 21.10 -10.88 -0.97
C LEU A 685 22.25 -10.05 -1.53
N LEU A 686 22.50 -8.86 -0.99
CA LEU A 686 23.60 -8.02 -1.43
C LEU A 686 24.96 -8.61 -1.08
N LEU A 687 25.07 -9.33 0.03
CA LEU A 687 26.27 -10.08 0.41
C LEU A 687 26.60 -11.14 -0.64
N MET A 688 25.60 -11.90 -1.06
CA MET A 688 25.76 -12.91 -2.13
C MET A 688 26.13 -12.29 -3.47
N ILE A 689 25.52 -11.14 -3.82
CA ILE A 689 25.74 -10.45 -5.11
C ILE A 689 27.13 -9.82 -5.15
N PHE A 690 27.45 -8.98 -4.16
CA PHE A 690 28.67 -8.16 -4.20
C PHE A 690 29.88 -8.82 -3.56
N ARG A 691 29.72 -9.94 -2.85
CA ARG A 691 30.79 -10.60 -2.10
C ARG A 691 31.60 -9.57 -1.31
N SER A 692 30.91 -8.76 -0.55
CA SER A 692 31.45 -7.72 0.32
C SER A 692 30.52 -7.58 1.51
N ILE A 693 31.05 -7.41 2.72
CA ILE A 693 30.24 -7.11 3.92
C ILE A 693 29.89 -5.63 3.98
N THR A 694 30.78 -4.79 3.53
CA THR A 694 30.69 -3.33 3.66
C THR A 694 29.56 -2.76 2.80
N VAL A 695 29.44 -3.22 1.55
CA VAL A 695 28.41 -2.72 0.61
C VAL A 695 26.99 -2.98 1.12
N PRO A 696 26.61 -4.19 1.59
CA PRO A 696 25.29 -4.43 2.18
C PRO A 696 24.97 -3.54 3.38
N ILE A 697 25.94 -3.34 4.29
CA ILE A 697 25.72 -2.49 5.48
C ILE A 697 25.49 -1.03 5.08
N MET A 698 26.27 -0.50 4.16
CA MET A 698 26.05 0.86 3.64
C MET A 698 24.68 0.99 2.96
N ALA A 699 24.29 -0.03 2.19
CA ALA A 699 22.99 -0.05 1.51
C ALA A 699 21.83 -0.09 2.50
N ALA A 700 21.91 -0.93 3.53
CA ALA A 700 20.89 -1.03 4.59
C ALA A 700 20.75 0.29 5.37
N LEU A 701 21.88 0.92 5.75
CA LEU A 701 21.87 2.20 6.43
C LEU A 701 21.24 3.30 5.54
N GLY A 702 21.64 3.37 4.28
CA GLY A 702 21.06 4.30 3.33
C GLY A 702 19.57 4.10 3.12
N PHE A 703 19.12 2.85 3.04
CA PHE A 703 17.71 2.49 2.95
C PHE A 703 16.92 2.97 4.17
N LEU A 704 17.39 2.68 5.38
CA LEU A 704 16.74 3.12 6.62
C LEU A 704 16.62 4.64 6.70
N LEU A 705 17.67 5.36 6.31
CA LEU A 705 17.65 6.82 6.28
C LEU A 705 16.68 7.38 5.23
N SER A 706 16.62 6.80 4.03
CA SER A 706 15.71 7.27 2.97
C SER A 706 14.25 7.02 3.31
N VAL A 707 13.95 5.84 3.88
CA VAL A 707 12.60 5.49 4.33
C VAL A 707 12.18 6.36 5.53
N GLY A 708 13.06 6.51 6.53
CA GLY A 708 12.79 7.40 7.66
C GLY A 708 12.53 8.83 7.24
N GLY A 709 13.35 9.38 6.33
CA GLY A 709 13.14 10.71 5.77
C GLY A 709 11.83 10.84 4.98
N ALA A 710 11.44 9.80 4.23
CA ALA A 710 10.16 9.78 3.51
C ALA A 710 8.97 9.75 4.46
N PHE A 711 9.03 8.94 5.53
CA PHE A 711 8.00 8.95 6.57
C PHE A 711 7.89 10.31 7.24
N GLY A 712 9.01 10.88 7.69
CA GLY A 712 8.97 12.16 8.37
C GLY A 712 8.48 13.30 7.48
N LEU A 713 8.87 13.32 6.20
CA LEU A 713 8.31 14.29 5.25
C LEU A 713 6.80 14.07 5.02
N THR A 714 6.35 12.81 4.99
CA THR A 714 4.91 12.51 4.84
C THR A 714 4.13 12.94 6.07
N VAL A 715 4.64 12.68 7.29
CA VAL A 715 4.04 13.19 8.53
C VAL A 715 3.97 14.72 8.52
N LEU A 716 5.07 15.38 8.17
CA LEU A 716 5.14 16.84 8.14
C LEU A 716 4.09 17.48 7.20
N VAL A 717 3.90 16.90 6.00
CA VAL A 717 2.99 17.45 4.98
C VAL A 717 1.55 17.01 5.23
N TRP A 718 1.31 15.69 5.46
CA TRP A 718 -0.03 15.10 5.48
C TRP A 718 -0.66 15.06 6.87
N GLN A 719 0.13 14.88 7.93
CA GLN A 719 -0.40 14.86 9.29
C GLN A 719 -0.37 16.23 9.93
N GLU A 720 0.75 16.99 9.78
CA GLU A 720 0.92 18.31 10.42
C GLU A 720 0.52 19.48 9.50
N GLY A 721 0.23 19.24 8.22
CA GLY A 721 -0.22 20.28 7.28
C GLY A 721 0.84 21.34 6.96
N TRP A 722 2.15 20.97 7.04
CA TRP A 722 3.24 21.91 6.84
C TRP A 722 3.21 22.59 5.47
N GLY A 723 3.32 23.90 5.50
CA GLY A 723 3.37 24.74 4.28
C GLY A 723 2.04 24.93 3.58
N GLY A 724 0.90 24.50 4.16
CA GLY A 724 -0.41 24.55 3.52
C GLY A 724 -0.46 23.76 2.20
N LEU A 725 0.38 22.72 2.06
CA LEU A 725 0.40 21.87 0.87
C LEU A 725 -0.74 20.85 0.86
N TRP A 726 -1.36 20.65 2.02
CA TRP A 726 -2.48 19.75 2.21
C TRP A 726 -3.55 20.42 3.07
N ASP A 727 -4.79 20.38 2.59
CA ASP A 727 -5.90 21.13 3.21
C ASP A 727 -6.57 20.37 4.38
N SER A 728 -6.26 19.07 4.52
CA SER A 728 -6.89 18.21 5.52
C SER A 728 -5.85 17.41 6.32
N PRO A 729 -5.10 18.05 7.22
CA PRO A 729 -4.16 17.34 8.08
C PRO A 729 -4.88 16.32 8.98
N GLY A 730 -4.25 15.17 9.20
CA GLY A 730 -4.81 14.09 10.01
C GLY A 730 -3.88 12.89 10.09
N PRO A 731 -4.24 11.85 10.88
CA PRO A 731 -3.42 10.66 11.03
C PRO A 731 -3.21 9.92 9.70
N LEU A 732 -2.05 9.28 9.55
CA LEU A 732 -1.74 8.49 8.39
C LEU A 732 -2.40 7.10 8.49
N ILE A 733 -2.55 6.44 7.33
CA ILE A 733 -3.19 5.12 7.29
C ILE A 733 -2.31 4.06 7.94
N SER A 734 -2.89 3.24 8.84
CA SER A 734 -2.17 2.29 9.70
C SER A 734 -1.32 1.27 8.94
N PHE A 735 -1.74 0.80 7.78
CA PHE A 735 -0.97 -0.17 6.98
C PHE A 735 0.07 0.47 6.04
N MET A 736 0.05 1.79 5.88
CA MET A 736 0.98 2.52 5.01
C MET A 736 2.45 2.30 5.39
N PRO A 737 2.89 2.35 6.66
CA PRO A 737 4.28 2.17 7.01
C PRO A 737 4.85 0.81 6.58
N ILE A 738 4.17 -0.28 6.90
CA ILE A 738 4.61 -1.62 6.54
C ILE A 738 4.68 -1.79 5.02
N PHE A 739 3.66 -1.32 4.31
CA PHE A 739 3.61 -1.42 2.86
C PHE A 739 4.69 -0.57 2.19
N LEU A 740 4.89 0.67 2.65
CA LEU A 740 5.93 1.57 2.15
C LEU A 740 7.33 0.96 2.32
N ILE A 741 7.64 0.38 3.49
CA ILE A 741 8.91 -0.31 3.73
C ILE A 741 9.13 -1.42 2.68
N GLY A 742 8.13 -2.26 2.43
CA GLY A 742 8.25 -3.38 1.49
C GLY A 742 8.48 -2.94 0.05
N VAL A 743 7.71 -1.96 -0.40
CA VAL A 743 7.79 -1.44 -1.78
C VAL A 743 9.09 -0.68 -1.99
N THR A 744 9.41 0.26 -1.10
CA THR A 744 10.63 1.06 -1.22
C THR A 744 11.90 0.22 -1.12
N PHE A 745 11.89 -0.82 -0.28
CA PHE A 745 12.99 -1.78 -0.24
C PHE A 745 13.25 -2.43 -1.60
N GLY A 746 12.17 -2.95 -2.21
CA GLY A 746 12.28 -3.58 -3.52
C GLY A 746 12.87 -2.63 -4.57
N LEU A 747 12.31 -1.43 -4.68
CA LEU A 747 12.73 -0.40 -5.61
C LEU A 747 14.16 0.11 -5.33
N ALA A 748 14.51 0.24 -4.06
CA ALA A 748 15.84 0.68 -3.66
C ALA A 748 16.92 -0.35 -4.04
N MET A 749 16.65 -1.64 -3.88
CA MET A 749 17.63 -2.70 -4.21
C MET A 749 18.02 -2.72 -5.68
N ASP A 750 17.11 -2.44 -6.59
CA ASP A 750 17.32 -2.46 -8.02
C ASP A 750 18.41 -1.48 -8.45
N TYR A 751 18.32 -0.25 -7.98
CA TYR A 751 19.31 0.79 -8.29
C TYR A 751 20.68 0.50 -7.66
N GLN A 752 20.68 -0.07 -6.43
CA GLN A 752 21.92 -0.45 -5.76
C GLN A 752 22.67 -1.51 -6.59
N VAL A 753 21.96 -2.55 -6.99
CA VAL A 753 22.56 -3.61 -7.80
C VAL A 753 23.13 -3.04 -9.10
N PHE A 754 22.40 -2.15 -9.77
CA PHE A 754 22.80 -1.60 -11.06
C PHE A 754 24.04 -0.68 -10.96
N ILE A 755 24.08 0.27 -10.03
CA ILE A 755 25.20 1.22 -9.88
C ILE A 755 26.44 0.50 -9.37
N VAL A 756 26.31 -0.30 -8.30
CA VAL A 756 27.46 -0.94 -7.65
C VAL A 756 28.03 -2.07 -8.50
N SER A 757 27.21 -2.79 -9.31
CA SER A 757 27.73 -3.77 -10.27
C SER A 757 28.65 -3.14 -11.31
N ARG A 758 28.29 -1.95 -11.82
CA ARG A 758 29.17 -1.23 -12.76
C ARG A 758 30.49 -0.78 -12.13
N MET A 759 30.43 -0.35 -10.87
CA MET A 759 31.64 0.00 -10.13
C MET A 759 32.52 -1.24 -9.89
N ARG A 760 31.92 -2.37 -9.56
CA ARG A 760 32.63 -3.64 -9.34
C ARG A 760 33.21 -4.23 -10.63
N GLU A 761 32.46 -4.18 -11.74
CA GLU A 761 32.92 -4.57 -13.06
C GLU A 761 34.20 -3.80 -13.44
N ARG A 762 34.18 -2.50 -13.26
CA ARG A 762 35.35 -1.63 -13.48
C ARG A 762 36.52 -2.00 -12.58
N PHE A 763 36.28 -2.19 -11.28
CA PHE A 763 37.29 -2.58 -10.30
C PHE A 763 38.00 -3.90 -10.67
N LYS A 764 37.27 -4.90 -11.18
CA LYS A 764 37.83 -6.22 -11.55
C LYS A 764 38.63 -6.22 -12.87
N HIS A 765 38.18 -5.44 -13.86
CA HIS A 765 38.77 -5.52 -15.20
C HIS A 765 39.97 -4.63 -15.45
N GLU A 766 40.14 -3.54 -14.73
CA GLU A 766 41.23 -2.56 -14.97
C GLU A 766 42.28 -2.45 -13.85
N SER A 767 42.22 -3.26 -12.85
CA SER A 767 43.10 -3.14 -11.67
C SER A 767 44.60 -3.34 -11.93
N PHE A 768 45.01 -3.83 -13.11
CA PHE A 768 46.40 -4.18 -13.38
C PHE A 768 47.15 -3.30 -14.37
N GLU A 769 46.50 -2.70 -15.38
CA GLU A 769 47.22 -1.91 -16.40
C GLU A 769 46.90 -0.42 -16.37
N ALA A 770 45.63 -0.02 -16.08
CA ALA A 770 45.26 1.40 -16.03
C ALA A 770 45.72 2.13 -14.77
N ALA A 771 45.96 1.42 -13.67
CA ALA A 771 46.41 1.98 -12.42
C ALA A 771 47.85 2.58 -12.46
N LYS A 772 48.67 2.20 -13.45
CA LYS A 772 50.02 2.76 -13.61
C LYS A 772 50.05 4.20 -14.11
N ASN A 773 48.97 4.68 -14.76
CA ASN A 773 48.89 6.01 -15.37
C ASN A 773 47.75 6.87 -14.83
N SER A 774 46.98 6.41 -13.85
CA SER A 774 45.83 7.14 -13.29
C SER A 774 46.24 7.95 -12.03
N GLN A 775 45.68 9.17 -11.91
CA GLN A 775 45.80 9.98 -10.71
C GLN A 775 44.93 9.43 -9.53
N TYR A 776 44.10 8.39 -9.78
CA TYR A 776 43.16 7.84 -8.84
C TYR A 776 43.58 6.46 -8.33
N THR A 777 43.22 6.13 -7.11
CA THR A 777 43.31 4.75 -6.61
C THR A 777 42.37 3.83 -7.40
N PRO A 778 42.57 2.50 -7.45
CA PRO A 778 41.71 1.57 -8.16
C PRO A 778 40.22 1.64 -7.74
N VAL A 779 39.94 1.95 -6.47
CA VAL A 779 38.58 2.11 -5.97
C VAL A 779 37.99 3.44 -6.41
N GLU A 780 38.74 4.54 -6.30
CA GLU A 780 38.30 5.87 -6.77
C GLU A 780 38.01 5.85 -8.27
N ASP A 781 38.89 5.24 -9.07
CA ASP A 781 38.70 5.06 -10.52
C ASP A 781 37.40 4.26 -10.79
N SER A 782 37.20 3.14 -10.08
CA SER A 782 36.00 2.32 -10.22
C SER A 782 34.73 3.08 -9.88
N VAL A 783 34.74 3.93 -8.83
CA VAL A 783 33.60 4.74 -8.45
C VAL A 783 33.34 5.87 -9.45
N ILE A 784 34.36 6.65 -9.82
CA ILE A 784 34.20 7.80 -10.74
C ILE A 784 33.71 7.35 -12.11
N PHE A 785 34.34 6.34 -12.70
CA PHE A 785 33.99 5.87 -14.04
C PHE A 785 32.77 4.93 -14.05
N GLY A 786 32.63 4.04 -13.05
CA GLY A 786 31.45 3.17 -12.89
C GLY A 786 30.19 3.98 -12.68
N PHE A 787 30.26 5.02 -11.83
CA PHE A 787 29.17 5.98 -11.63
C PHE A 787 28.78 6.68 -12.93
N GLY A 788 29.75 7.18 -13.70
CA GLY A 788 29.48 7.89 -14.96
C GLY A 788 28.69 7.06 -15.98
N MET A 789 28.88 5.74 -15.98
CA MET A 789 28.15 4.80 -16.85
C MET A 789 26.73 4.49 -16.34
N GLY A 790 26.54 4.37 -15.02
CA GLY A 790 25.26 3.99 -14.39
C GLY A 790 24.34 5.16 -14.08
N ALA A 791 24.89 6.30 -13.66
CA ALA A 791 24.14 7.43 -13.12
C ALA A 791 23.04 7.96 -14.06
N LYS A 792 23.31 8.02 -15.38
CA LYS A 792 22.33 8.54 -16.34
C LYS A 792 21.07 7.67 -16.40
N VAL A 793 21.22 6.35 -16.39
CA VAL A 793 20.09 5.43 -16.49
C VAL A 793 19.29 5.47 -15.19
N VAL A 794 19.99 5.47 -14.05
CA VAL A 794 19.35 5.56 -12.73
C VAL A 794 18.63 6.89 -12.52
N THR A 795 19.20 8.02 -12.95
CA THR A 795 18.50 9.31 -12.89
C THR A 795 17.21 9.30 -13.69
N VAL A 796 17.23 8.74 -14.90
CA VAL A 796 16.04 8.66 -15.76
C VAL A 796 14.99 7.75 -15.13
N ALA A 797 15.40 6.58 -14.66
CA ALA A 797 14.52 5.64 -13.99
C ALA A 797 13.86 6.26 -12.74
N ALA A 798 14.66 6.90 -11.89
CA ALA A 798 14.15 7.60 -10.72
C ALA A 798 13.16 8.72 -11.06
N LEU A 799 13.46 9.55 -12.08
CA LEU A 799 12.55 10.60 -12.51
C LEU A 799 11.23 10.05 -13.06
N ILE A 800 11.26 8.93 -13.79
CA ILE A 800 10.05 8.26 -14.29
C ILE A 800 9.22 7.78 -13.10
N MET A 801 9.85 7.11 -12.13
CA MET A 801 9.13 6.58 -10.97
C MET A 801 8.56 7.69 -10.09
N ILE A 802 9.33 8.75 -9.82
CA ILE A 802 8.85 9.92 -9.11
C ILE A 802 7.64 10.53 -9.85
N GLY A 803 7.72 10.65 -11.17
CA GLY A 803 6.61 11.18 -11.98
C GLY A 803 5.37 10.29 -11.96
N VAL A 804 5.54 8.97 -12.03
CA VAL A 804 4.45 8.01 -11.92
C VAL A 804 3.83 8.06 -10.53
N PHE A 805 4.61 8.03 -9.43
CA PHE A 805 4.07 8.11 -8.08
C PHE A 805 3.44 9.46 -7.78
N ALA A 806 4.04 10.56 -8.25
CA ALA A 806 3.48 11.89 -8.09
C ALA A 806 2.11 12.07 -8.80
N SER A 807 1.84 11.33 -9.88
CA SER A 807 0.53 11.39 -10.54
C SER A 807 -0.60 10.85 -9.66
N PHE A 808 -0.30 9.93 -8.75
CA PHE A 808 -1.29 9.40 -7.79
C PHE A 808 -1.66 10.40 -6.68
N ILE A 809 -0.91 11.48 -6.48
CA ILE A 809 -1.26 12.58 -5.57
C ILE A 809 -2.57 13.29 -6.04
N PHE A 810 -2.91 13.19 -7.32
CA PHE A 810 -4.11 13.79 -7.90
C PHE A 810 -5.33 12.85 -7.94
N GLN A 811 -5.24 11.67 -7.31
CA GLN A 811 -6.41 10.79 -7.13
C GLN A 811 -7.38 11.38 -6.09
N PRO A 812 -8.68 11.13 -6.19
CA PRO A 812 -9.65 11.64 -5.22
C PRO A 812 -9.51 11.00 -3.83
N LEU A 813 -8.90 9.82 -3.73
CA LEU A 813 -8.81 9.05 -2.50
C LEU A 813 -7.58 9.45 -1.66
N PRO A 814 -7.74 9.97 -0.44
CA PRO A 814 -6.62 10.48 0.38
C PRO A 814 -5.51 9.47 0.61
N PHE A 815 -5.84 8.18 0.81
CA PHE A 815 -4.84 7.16 1.05
C PHE A 815 -3.95 6.89 -0.17
N VAL A 816 -4.50 6.94 -1.40
CA VAL A 816 -3.73 6.79 -2.65
C VAL A 816 -2.79 7.98 -2.84
N GLN A 817 -3.25 9.17 -2.51
CA GLN A 817 -2.45 10.40 -2.54
C GLN A 817 -1.24 10.29 -1.61
N ILE A 818 -1.47 9.86 -0.35
CA ILE A 818 -0.42 9.68 0.66
C ILE A 818 0.60 8.64 0.18
N PHE A 819 0.16 7.50 -0.37
CA PHE A 819 1.07 6.49 -0.93
C PHE A 819 1.89 7.03 -2.11
N GLY A 820 1.25 7.74 -3.04
CA GLY A 820 1.93 8.37 -4.17
C GLY A 820 3.02 9.34 -3.73
N PHE A 821 2.70 10.22 -2.76
CA PHE A 821 3.64 11.17 -2.19
C PHE A 821 4.81 10.46 -1.46
N ALA A 822 4.50 9.55 -0.56
CA ALA A 822 5.50 8.86 0.26
C ALA A 822 6.47 8.02 -0.58
N LEU A 823 5.95 7.27 -1.58
CA LEU A 823 6.78 6.49 -2.51
C LEU A 823 7.62 7.41 -3.40
N GLY A 824 7.04 8.50 -3.90
CA GLY A 824 7.77 9.50 -4.67
C GLY A 824 8.92 10.12 -3.89
N ALA A 825 8.68 10.52 -2.62
CA ALA A 825 9.68 11.04 -1.71
C ALA A 825 10.77 10.00 -1.39
N ALA A 826 10.38 8.76 -1.12
CA ALA A 826 11.32 7.68 -0.84
C ALA A 826 12.27 7.41 -2.02
N VAL A 827 11.73 7.36 -3.26
CA VAL A 827 12.54 7.21 -4.48
C VAL A 827 13.46 8.43 -4.68
N LEU A 828 12.97 9.64 -4.44
CA LEU A 828 13.77 10.87 -4.52
C LEU A 828 14.97 10.80 -3.58
N PHE A 829 14.75 10.46 -2.32
CA PHE A 829 15.81 10.40 -1.32
C PHE A 829 16.77 9.24 -1.58
N ASP A 830 16.25 8.06 -1.90
CA ASP A 830 17.09 6.90 -2.19
C ASP A 830 17.96 7.13 -3.44
N ALA A 831 17.38 7.52 -4.57
CA ALA A 831 18.13 7.67 -5.81
C ALA A 831 19.16 8.80 -5.75
N PHE A 832 18.81 9.99 -5.28
CA PHE A 832 19.67 11.17 -5.37
C PHE A 832 20.55 11.38 -4.13
N LEU A 833 19.99 11.24 -2.92
CA LEU A 833 20.78 11.45 -1.70
C LEU A 833 21.58 10.21 -1.34
N VAL A 834 20.97 9.04 -1.37
CA VAL A 834 21.65 7.81 -0.95
C VAL A 834 22.52 7.26 -2.08
N ARG A 835 21.96 6.94 -3.25
CA ARG A 835 22.69 6.24 -4.31
C ARG A 835 23.70 7.10 -5.07
N MET A 836 23.34 8.36 -5.34
CA MET A 836 24.23 9.25 -6.09
C MET A 836 25.19 10.04 -5.23
N THR A 837 24.98 10.10 -3.90
CA THR A 837 25.83 10.91 -3.02
C THR A 837 26.43 10.08 -1.89
N PHE A 838 25.62 9.50 -1.01
CA PHE A 838 26.08 8.79 0.19
C PHE A 838 26.92 7.55 -0.15
N ILE A 839 26.40 6.65 -1.01
CA ILE A 839 27.10 5.40 -1.36
C ILE A 839 28.46 5.66 -2.02
N PRO A 840 28.58 6.48 -3.09
CA PRO A 840 29.87 6.81 -3.68
C PRO A 840 30.85 7.47 -2.70
N ALA A 841 30.35 8.40 -1.86
CA ALA A 841 31.18 9.06 -0.84
C ALA A 841 31.71 8.08 0.19
N MET A 842 30.89 7.16 0.68
CA MET A 842 31.28 6.10 1.61
C MET A 842 32.29 5.14 0.98
N MET A 843 32.10 4.74 -0.28
CA MET A 843 33.03 3.87 -0.99
C MET A 843 34.42 4.53 -1.17
N MET A 844 34.45 5.83 -1.44
CA MET A 844 35.68 6.61 -1.54
C MET A 844 36.39 6.72 -0.18
N LEU A 845 35.63 6.97 0.90
CA LEU A 845 36.18 7.08 2.25
C LEU A 845 36.75 5.75 2.75
N LEU A 846 36.05 4.65 2.51
CA LEU A 846 36.44 3.31 2.94
C LEU A 846 37.53 2.66 2.05
N GLY A 847 37.74 3.16 0.85
CA GLY A 847 38.75 2.71 -0.07
C GLY A 847 38.73 1.17 -0.25
N LYS A 848 39.86 0.51 -0.03
CA LYS A 848 39.98 -0.96 -0.18
C LYS A 848 39.05 -1.76 0.71
N ALA A 849 38.62 -1.22 1.86
CA ALA A 849 37.67 -1.89 2.76
C ALA A 849 36.28 -2.07 2.15
N THR A 850 35.91 -1.30 1.11
CA THR A 850 34.66 -1.42 0.39
C THR A 850 34.42 -2.84 -0.16
N TRP A 851 35.46 -3.50 -0.66
CA TRP A 851 35.38 -4.84 -1.25
C TRP A 851 35.91 -5.93 -0.32
N TYR A 852 35.94 -5.69 1.01
CA TYR A 852 36.41 -6.67 1.99
C TYR A 852 35.41 -7.82 2.14
N MET A 853 35.97 -9.06 2.02
CA MET A 853 35.25 -10.31 2.22
C MET A 853 36.11 -11.28 3.00
N PRO A 854 35.63 -11.77 4.18
CA PRO A 854 36.34 -12.82 4.93
C PRO A 854 36.41 -14.12 4.14
N LYS A 855 37.60 -14.77 4.14
CA LYS A 855 37.84 -16.01 3.39
C LYS A 855 36.91 -17.16 3.76
N TRP A 856 36.46 -17.26 5.01
CA TRP A 856 35.54 -18.30 5.45
C TRP A 856 34.16 -18.11 4.85
N LEU A 857 33.66 -16.87 4.79
CA LEU A 857 32.36 -16.54 4.23
C LEU A 857 32.37 -16.64 2.70
N ASP A 858 33.49 -16.31 2.07
CA ASP A 858 33.68 -16.41 0.62
C ASP A 858 33.60 -17.86 0.11
N ARG A 859 33.94 -18.85 0.96
CA ARG A 859 33.84 -20.29 0.63
C ARG A 859 32.42 -20.86 0.72
N VAL A 860 31.58 -20.28 1.60
CA VAL A 860 30.22 -20.78 1.85
C VAL A 860 29.23 -20.20 0.84
N LEU A 861 29.48 -18.99 0.33
CA LEU A 861 28.56 -18.30 -0.53
C LEU A 861 28.56 -18.83 -1.98
N PRO A 862 27.40 -19.08 -2.58
CA PRO A 862 27.30 -19.46 -3.99
C PRO A 862 27.81 -18.32 -4.90
N THR A 863 28.35 -18.70 -6.05
CA THR A 863 28.81 -17.72 -7.06
C THR A 863 27.69 -17.41 -8.04
N PHE A 864 27.15 -16.20 -7.99
CA PHE A 864 26.19 -15.70 -8.97
C PHE A 864 26.88 -14.74 -9.95
N ASP A 865 26.88 -15.09 -11.24
CA ASP A 865 27.34 -14.19 -12.32
C ASP A 865 26.17 -13.34 -12.81
N ILE A 866 25.84 -12.28 -12.05
CA ILE A 866 24.79 -11.31 -12.39
C ILE A 866 25.26 -10.35 -13.48
N GLU A 867 26.57 -10.06 -13.46
CA GLU A 867 27.21 -9.16 -14.43
C GLU A 867 27.28 -9.78 -15.84
N GLY A 868 27.08 -11.10 -15.96
CA GLY A 868 27.21 -11.81 -17.23
C GLY A 868 28.65 -11.85 -17.77
N SER A 869 29.64 -11.70 -16.89
CA SER A 869 31.05 -11.68 -17.28
C SER A 869 31.51 -12.97 -17.96
N GLN A 870 30.94 -14.11 -17.56
CA GLN A 870 31.18 -15.40 -18.19
C GLN A 870 30.46 -15.49 -19.54
N LEU A 871 29.23 -14.98 -19.62
CA LEU A 871 28.46 -14.91 -20.87
C LEU A 871 29.19 -14.05 -21.92
N GLU A 872 29.71 -12.89 -21.52
CA GLU A 872 30.43 -12.01 -22.42
C GLU A 872 31.75 -12.61 -22.92
N ARG A 873 32.48 -13.32 -22.06
CA ARG A 873 33.67 -14.10 -22.43
C ARG A 873 33.32 -15.20 -23.44
N ASP A 874 32.28 -16.01 -23.15
CA ASP A 874 31.79 -17.08 -24.04
C ASP A 874 31.33 -16.52 -25.40
N PHE A 875 30.73 -15.32 -25.39
CA PHE A 875 30.33 -14.64 -26.62
C PHE A 875 31.54 -14.13 -27.42
N ARG A 876 32.53 -13.51 -26.76
CA ARG A 876 33.78 -13.03 -27.43
C ARG A 876 34.62 -14.16 -27.97
N SER A 877 34.74 -15.28 -27.25
CA SER A 877 35.51 -16.45 -27.66
C SER A 877 34.85 -17.28 -28.80
N GLY A 878 33.63 -16.91 -29.23
CA GLY A 878 32.90 -17.71 -30.23
C GLY A 878 32.25 -18.98 -29.73
N ALA A 879 32.29 -19.26 -28.42
CA ALA A 879 31.63 -20.42 -27.83
C ALA A 879 30.12 -20.38 -27.99
N ILE A 880 29.54 -19.16 -28.14
CA ILE A 880 28.12 -18.95 -28.38
C ILE A 880 27.88 -18.69 -29.86
N GLN A 881 26.88 -19.37 -30.45
CA GLN A 881 26.45 -19.17 -31.84
C GLN A 881 26.01 -17.73 -32.07
N ARG A 882 26.65 -17.02 -33.01
CA ARG A 882 26.30 -15.65 -33.45
C ARG A 882 25.29 -15.67 -34.57
N PHE A 883 24.53 -14.59 -34.68
CA PHE A 883 23.52 -14.41 -35.71
C PHE A 883 23.73 -13.08 -36.48
N ASP A 884 23.32 -13.04 -37.74
CA ASP A 884 23.25 -11.80 -38.51
C ASP A 884 22.00 -10.97 -38.11
N ASN A 885 21.85 -9.77 -38.69
CA ASN A 885 20.70 -8.89 -38.44
C ASN A 885 19.38 -9.44 -38.97
N GLU A 886 19.39 -10.45 -39.82
CA GLU A 886 18.22 -11.14 -40.36
C GLU A 886 17.86 -12.40 -39.55
N GLY A 887 18.66 -12.73 -38.52
CA GLY A 887 18.45 -13.87 -37.65
C GLY A 887 18.98 -15.20 -38.22
N ARG A 888 19.86 -15.16 -39.21
CA ARG A 888 20.54 -16.35 -39.76
C ARG A 888 21.79 -16.63 -38.93
N ALA A 889 22.00 -17.90 -38.61
CA ALA A 889 23.19 -18.32 -37.90
C ALA A 889 24.46 -18.06 -38.74
N LEU A 890 25.45 -17.41 -38.14
CA LEU A 890 26.78 -17.23 -38.74
C LEU A 890 27.60 -18.50 -38.47
N GLU A 891 28.47 -18.86 -39.42
CA GLU A 891 29.38 -19.99 -39.23
C GLU A 891 30.24 -19.78 -37.96
N ARG A 892 30.41 -20.86 -37.18
CA ARG A 892 31.30 -20.84 -36.01
C ARG A 892 32.72 -20.69 -36.51
N VAL A 893 33.39 -19.63 -36.11
CA VAL A 893 34.83 -19.54 -36.28
C VAL A 893 35.45 -20.60 -35.36
N ARG A 894 36.04 -21.66 -35.95
CA ARG A 894 36.76 -22.74 -35.25
C ARG A 894 38.07 -22.24 -34.69
#